data_bc13613d478eceb9da0e8a7cab5f1fbd
#
_entry.id   bc13613d478eceb9da0e8a7cab5f1fbd
#
_cell.length_a   1.000
_cell.length_b   1.000
_cell.length_c   1.000
_cell.angle_alpha   90.00
_cell.angle_beta   90.00
_cell.angle_gamma   90.00
#
_symmetry.space_group_name_H-M   'P 1'
#
loop_
_entity.id
_entity.type
_entity.pdbx_description
1 polymer ?
#
loop_
_entity_poly.entity_id
_entity_poly.type
_entity_poly.pdbx_seq_one_letter_code
_entity_poly.pdbx_strand_id
1 'polypeptide(L)'
;MVQQLRFRGNQSISAELLAAAISTSGSSWFATFPLVSWIGLGERRRFSEREFRRDVERLRLFYRIHGFLEVQVDTLVRRTPDKVYITFRITEGEPVRVAQLIVQVPDSLPDRPRLVRDLPLKVGRPFDRLALIASADTIQTRLRDQGYPEARVLVRPFEVDSAARRVTVSLLVEPGPSAVIGEISVQGNQKIDSAFVRSLVATRPGQDFRQRDIAQSQLNLYRSELFRFAAVALDTAHYVSGAGVVPITIQVVEAPFRRIRGAMGYGTLDCFRGGAGWTARNALGAGQIFDISAQLSKIGVGRPFGAGLEKSVLCKALAADSVGSLRVNYNVTASFRRPVFLSPSNSLSLSLFGERRSEYLVYLREDLGGSVTLVRETATRIPITLTYRLSSGRTEATAVSFCAFFNVCVESDVAQLRQRRPFATLTLGMQRVRTNYPLDPTRGSTVSAEITTSSTAIGSSSLTEFTRLIGDVAGYQPVGEVVLAGRVRVGTVFAPTIALGGGSSNFIPPEQRFYAGGPNDVRGFSRNLLGPVVYVVRESAIDTAGTAGQGIPEDSVQVAATGGNSLVVANLELRFPSPFFRDRLRLAAFVDGGSVWQRGGTGPGSRIAFRLTPGLGLRFITPLGPVRVDAAYNWSALLPGPLYKVTETGELVRIQEEYRRSRLNGKGVTIQFSVGQAF
;
A
#
# COMPACT_ATOMS: atom_id res chain seq x y z
N MET A 1 16.69 15.52 -33.08
CA MET A 1 16.03 15.18 -31.79
C MET A 1 16.91 15.59 -30.63
N VAL A 2 16.34 15.92 -29.45
CA VAL A 2 17.12 16.25 -28.25
C VAL A 2 17.70 14.97 -27.67
N GLN A 3 19.02 14.78 -27.80
CA GLN A 3 19.72 13.58 -27.30
C GLN A 3 20.04 13.68 -25.81
N GLN A 4 20.39 14.87 -25.36
CA GLN A 4 20.80 15.09 -23.99
C GLN A 4 20.43 16.50 -23.52
N LEU A 5 19.93 16.57 -22.27
CA LEU A 5 19.68 17.80 -21.55
C LEU A 5 20.48 17.76 -20.25
N ARG A 6 21.26 18.78 -19.96
CA ARG A 6 22.07 18.89 -18.75
C ARG A 6 21.96 20.28 -18.14
N PHE A 7 22.00 20.32 -16.81
CA PHE A 7 22.16 21.56 -16.03
C PHE A 7 23.55 21.55 -15.39
N ARG A 8 24.23 22.68 -15.36
CA ARG A 8 25.52 22.85 -14.69
C ARG A 8 25.52 24.16 -13.92
N GLY A 9 26.07 24.15 -12.71
CA GLY A 9 26.13 25.32 -11.83
C GLY A 9 24.90 25.51 -10.94
N ASN A 10 23.92 24.65 -11.02
CA ASN A 10 22.74 24.63 -10.16
C ASN A 10 23.09 23.97 -8.81
N GLN A 11 23.49 24.76 -7.82
CA GLN A 11 23.88 24.29 -6.48
C GLN A 11 22.70 24.30 -5.51
N SER A 12 21.83 25.29 -5.62
CA SER A 12 20.73 25.53 -4.69
C SER A 12 19.43 24.84 -5.10
N ILE A 13 19.22 24.62 -6.39
CA ILE A 13 18.01 24.02 -6.96
C ILE A 13 18.36 22.74 -7.71
N SER A 14 17.64 21.65 -7.44
CA SER A 14 17.92 20.37 -8.07
C SER A 14 17.64 20.38 -9.58
N ALA A 15 18.41 19.63 -10.35
CA ALA A 15 18.22 19.49 -11.80
C ALA A 15 16.82 18.96 -12.17
N GLU A 16 16.21 18.17 -11.29
CA GLU A 16 14.85 17.64 -11.48
C GLU A 16 13.78 18.74 -11.44
N LEU A 17 13.88 19.66 -10.46
CA LEU A 17 12.98 20.80 -10.36
C LEU A 17 13.14 21.73 -11.56
N LEU A 18 14.39 21.96 -12.01
CA LEU A 18 14.67 22.74 -13.20
C LEU A 18 14.11 22.09 -14.46
N ALA A 19 14.26 20.77 -14.59
CA ALA A 19 13.71 20.02 -15.71
C ALA A 19 12.16 20.03 -15.71
N ALA A 20 11.53 20.06 -14.54
CA ALA A 20 10.08 20.20 -14.42
C ALA A 20 9.57 21.60 -14.75
N ALA A 21 10.43 22.63 -14.61
CA ALA A 21 10.09 24.02 -14.90
C ALA A 21 10.14 24.37 -16.41
N ILE A 22 10.69 23.51 -17.25
CA ILE A 22 10.89 23.72 -18.70
C ILE A 22 10.11 22.74 -19.55
N SER A 23 9.88 23.11 -20.81
CA SER A 23 9.19 22.23 -21.77
C SER A 23 10.14 21.34 -22.58
N THR A 24 11.39 21.76 -22.75
CA THR A 24 12.40 20.98 -23.48
C THR A 24 12.84 19.80 -22.63
N SER A 25 12.66 18.60 -23.14
CA SER A 25 13.09 17.36 -22.49
C SER A 25 13.98 16.51 -23.39
N GLY A 26 14.87 15.73 -22.77
CA GLY A 26 15.75 14.80 -23.51
C GLY A 26 14.98 13.63 -24.07
N SER A 27 15.37 13.15 -25.25
CA SER A 27 14.86 11.92 -25.84
C SER A 27 15.46 10.73 -25.10
N SER A 28 14.72 9.62 -25.05
CA SER A 28 15.22 8.35 -24.52
C SER A 28 16.42 7.88 -25.35
N TRP A 29 17.49 7.39 -24.70
CA TRP A 29 18.67 6.83 -25.38
C TRP A 29 18.33 5.70 -26.34
N PHE A 30 17.33 4.90 -26.02
CA PHE A 30 16.83 3.81 -26.90
C PHE A 30 16.13 4.29 -28.16
N ALA A 31 15.67 5.52 -28.22
CA ALA A 31 15.14 6.07 -29.47
C ALA A 31 16.19 6.12 -30.61
N THR A 32 17.48 5.92 -30.27
CA THR A 32 18.61 5.90 -31.20
C THR A 32 19.06 4.51 -31.62
N PHE A 33 18.57 3.45 -30.98
CA PHE A 33 18.93 2.06 -31.33
C PHE A 33 18.04 1.56 -32.48
N PRO A 34 18.64 1.12 -33.64
CA PRO A 34 17.87 0.71 -34.81
C PRO A 34 16.82 -0.36 -34.53
N LEU A 35 17.17 -1.37 -33.75
CA LEU A 35 16.28 -2.51 -33.41
C LEU A 35 15.11 -2.08 -32.55
N VAL A 36 15.31 -1.15 -31.61
CA VAL A 36 14.29 -0.67 -30.66
C VAL A 36 13.40 0.39 -31.30
N SER A 37 13.96 1.18 -32.22
CA SER A 37 13.20 2.17 -32.99
C SER A 37 12.22 1.52 -33.96
N TRP A 38 12.51 0.30 -34.43
CA TRP A 38 11.64 -0.48 -35.31
C TRP A 38 10.40 -1.02 -34.56
N ILE A 39 10.53 -1.31 -33.27
CA ILE A 39 9.43 -1.79 -32.39
C ILE A 39 8.60 -0.62 -31.85
N GLY A 40 8.91 0.63 -32.20
CA GLY A 40 8.20 1.83 -31.71
C GLY A 40 8.44 2.15 -30.22
N LEU A 41 9.39 1.50 -29.56
CA LEU A 41 9.77 1.73 -28.19
C LEU A 41 10.82 2.85 -28.11
N GLY A 42 10.45 3.99 -27.55
CA GLY A 42 11.36 5.11 -27.29
C GLY A 42 10.70 6.46 -27.60
N GLU A 43 10.69 7.37 -26.63
CA GLU A 43 10.20 8.73 -26.83
C GLU A 43 11.24 9.56 -27.61
N ARG A 44 10.87 9.98 -28.82
CA ARG A 44 11.64 10.92 -29.62
C ARG A 44 11.14 12.34 -29.34
N ARG A 45 11.89 13.13 -28.60
CA ARG A 45 11.58 14.54 -28.35
C ARG A 45 12.24 15.41 -29.42
N ARG A 46 11.43 16.11 -30.20
CA ARG A 46 11.92 17.03 -31.21
C ARG A 46 12.36 18.33 -30.57
N PHE A 47 13.48 18.87 -31.05
CA PHE A 47 13.95 20.18 -30.62
C PHE A 47 13.11 21.28 -31.26
N SER A 48 12.58 22.19 -30.44
CA SER A 48 11.90 23.40 -30.89
C SER A 48 12.70 24.60 -30.41
N GLU A 49 13.24 25.39 -31.35
CA GLU A 49 14.01 26.59 -31.04
C GLU A 49 13.19 27.63 -30.27
N ARG A 50 11.89 27.75 -30.60
CA ARG A 50 10.96 28.66 -29.93
C ARG A 50 10.76 28.29 -28.46
N GLU A 51 10.50 27.03 -28.17
CA GLU A 51 10.31 26.57 -26.80
C GLU A 51 11.62 26.63 -26.00
N PHE A 52 12.74 26.29 -26.62
CA PHE A 52 14.05 26.39 -25.98
C PHE A 52 14.39 27.81 -25.53
N ARG A 53 14.11 28.82 -26.35
CA ARG A 53 14.30 30.24 -25.95
C ARG A 53 13.38 30.61 -24.79
N ARG A 54 12.14 30.13 -24.79
CA ARG A 54 11.21 30.33 -23.68
C ARG A 54 11.68 29.62 -22.41
N ASP A 55 12.32 28.49 -22.52
CA ASP A 55 12.84 27.74 -21.40
C ASP A 55 13.98 28.46 -20.68
N VAL A 56 14.81 29.18 -21.39
CA VAL A 56 15.82 30.06 -20.77
C VAL A 56 15.15 31.10 -19.87
N GLU A 57 14.09 31.75 -20.36
CA GLU A 57 13.36 32.73 -19.56
C GLU A 57 12.57 32.09 -18.41
N ARG A 58 12.01 30.91 -18.63
CA ARG A 58 11.36 30.12 -17.55
C ARG A 58 12.34 29.80 -16.43
N LEU A 59 13.56 29.37 -16.75
CA LEU A 59 14.60 29.10 -15.75
C LEU A 59 15.01 30.38 -15.00
N ARG A 60 15.20 31.50 -15.72
CA ARG A 60 15.50 32.80 -15.07
C ARG A 60 14.39 33.23 -14.13
N LEU A 61 13.13 33.14 -14.58
CA LEU A 61 11.97 33.47 -13.75
C LEU A 61 11.87 32.53 -12.54
N PHE A 62 12.10 31.24 -12.75
CA PHE A 62 12.08 30.22 -11.70
C PHE A 62 13.08 30.55 -10.59
N TYR A 63 14.32 30.87 -10.95
CA TYR A 63 15.34 31.27 -9.98
C TYR A 63 14.99 32.58 -9.27
N ARG A 64 14.47 33.59 -10.01
CA ARG A 64 14.04 34.84 -9.41
C ARG A 64 12.91 34.71 -8.40
N ILE A 65 11.96 33.80 -8.66
CA ILE A 65 10.89 33.49 -7.71
C ILE A 65 11.45 32.89 -6.41
N HIS A 66 12.56 32.14 -6.51
CA HIS A 66 13.25 31.55 -5.36
C HIS A 66 14.35 32.43 -4.75
N GLY A 67 14.40 33.71 -5.13
CA GLY A 67 15.25 34.74 -4.51
C GLY A 67 16.61 34.98 -5.17
N PHE A 68 16.91 34.34 -6.28
CA PHE A 68 18.16 34.54 -7.04
C PHE A 68 17.95 35.58 -8.13
N LEU A 69 18.03 36.87 -7.78
CA LEU A 69 17.69 37.95 -8.70
C LEU A 69 18.74 38.16 -9.81
N GLU A 70 20.00 37.88 -9.51
CA GLU A 70 21.15 38.05 -10.41
C GLU A 70 21.49 36.79 -11.23
N VAL A 71 20.58 35.81 -11.26
CA VAL A 71 20.81 34.57 -11.99
C VAL A 71 21.10 34.81 -13.47
N GLN A 72 22.16 34.21 -13.95
CA GLN A 72 22.49 34.14 -15.37
C GLN A 72 22.33 32.73 -15.88
N VAL A 73 21.64 32.61 -17.00
CA VAL A 73 21.40 31.32 -17.65
C VAL A 73 21.95 31.40 -19.05
N ASP A 74 23.11 30.78 -19.27
CA ASP A 74 23.74 30.61 -20.56
C ASP A 74 23.43 29.22 -21.14
N THR A 75 23.54 29.12 -22.45
CA THR A 75 23.19 27.86 -23.14
C THR A 75 24.31 27.40 -24.04
N LEU A 76 24.64 26.13 -23.98
CA LEU A 76 25.52 25.48 -24.93
C LEU A 76 24.69 24.45 -25.71
N VAL A 77 24.50 24.74 -27.01
CA VAL A 77 23.76 23.83 -27.92
C VAL A 77 24.73 23.27 -28.96
N ARG A 78 25.00 21.97 -28.87
CA ARG A 78 25.79 21.25 -29.89
C ARG A 78 24.84 20.49 -30.78
N ARG A 79 24.92 20.73 -32.09
CA ARG A 79 24.06 20.10 -33.11
C ARG A 79 24.90 19.16 -33.96
N THR A 80 24.35 18.00 -34.24
CA THR A 80 24.77 17.06 -35.29
C THR A 80 23.59 16.87 -36.22
N PRO A 81 23.73 16.26 -37.40
CA PRO A 81 22.62 16.15 -38.37
C PRO A 81 21.29 15.67 -37.77
N ASP A 82 21.33 14.69 -36.87
CA ASP A 82 20.12 14.10 -36.29
C ASP A 82 19.93 14.36 -34.79
N LYS A 83 20.93 14.93 -34.09
CA LYS A 83 20.96 15.01 -32.62
C LYS A 83 21.31 16.40 -32.13
N VAL A 84 20.66 16.81 -31.04
CA VAL A 84 20.90 18.06 -30.34
C VAL A 84 21.26 17.76 -28.90
N TYR A 85 22.37 18.32 -28.43
CA TYR A 85 22.83 18.25 -27.05
C TYR A 85 22.70 19.64 -26.45
N ILE A 86 22.00 19.74 -25.33
CA ILE A 86 21.69 20.99 -24.66
C ILE A 86 22.31 20.97 -23.27
N THR A 87 23.04 22.02 -22.94
CA THR A 87 23.53 22.25 -21.58
C THR A 87 23.15 23.66 -21.16
N PHE A 88 22.36 23.80 -20.11
CA PHE A 88 22.13 25.06 -19.43
C PHE A 88 23.26 25.28 -18.41
N ARG A 89 23.99 26.38 -18.56
CA ARG A 89 24.99 26.82 -17.60
C ARG A 89 24.35 27.91 -16.74
N ILE A 90 24.25 27.65 -15.46
CA ILE A 90 23.56 28.50 -14.52
C ILE A 90 24.59 29.10 -13.56
N THR A 91 24.60 30.40 -13.48
CA THR A 91 25.33 31.13 -12.44
C THR A 91 24.25 31.70 -11.52
N GLU A 92 24.05 31.05 -10.37
CA GLU A 92 22.92 31.37 -9.49
C GLU A 92 23.05 32.78 -8.87
N GLY A 93 24.27 33.21 -8.58
CA GLY A 93 24.50 34.36 -7.75
C GLY A 93 24.15 34.11 -6.28
N GLU A 94 24.25 35.13 -5.45
CA GLU A 94 23.83 35.02 -4.05
C GLU A 94 22.33 35.30 -3.91
N PRO A 95 21.60 34.50 -3.11
CA PRO A 95 20.17 34.73 -2.93
C PRO A 95 19.88 35.92 -2.02
N VAL A 96 18.84 36.65 -2.34
CA VAL A 96 18.23 37.61 -1.41
C VAL A 96 17.65 36.85 -0.22
N ARG A 97 17.96 37.32 1.00
CA ARG A 97 17.50 36.66 2.24
C ARG A 97 16.43 37.49 2.94
N VAL A 98 15.51 36.81 3.59
CA VAL A 98 14.50 37.46 4.42
C VAL A 98 15.18 38.03 5.67
N ALA A 99 15.26 39.35 5.77
CA ALA A 99 15.77 40.04 6.95
C ALA A 99 14.72 40.10 8.06
N GLN A 100 13.49 40.42 7.68
CA GLN A 100 12.39 40.55 8.62
C GLN A 100 11.07 40.09 7.99
N LEU A 101 10.23 39.41 8.76
CA LEU A 101 8.85 39.12 8.42
C LEU A 101 7.95 39.79 9.46
N ILE A 102 7.32 40.88 9.06
CA ILE A 102 6.42 41.65 9.91
C ILE A 102 4.99 41.22 9.62
N VAL A 103 4.30 40.70 10.60
CA VAL A 103 2.87 40.35 10.48
C VAL A 103 2.07 41.30 11.36
N GLN A 104 1.36 42.24 10.70
CA GLN A 104 0.50 43.20 11.39
C GLN A 104 -0.85 42.54 11.69
N VAL A 105 -1.03 42.09 12.93
CA VAL A 105 -2.24 41.45 13.42
C VAL A 105 -2.99 42.42 14.32
N PRO A 106 -4.30 42.68 14.08
CA PRO A 106 -5.10 43.56 14.94
C PRO A 106 -5.14 43.07 16.39
N ASP A 107 -5.17 44.02 17.33
CA ASP A 107 -5.18 43.75 18.77
C ASP A 107 -6.43 43.03 19.26
N SER A 108 -7.53 43.12 18.52
CA SER A 108 -8.80 42.50 18.79
C SER A 108 -8.82 40.98 18.59
N LEU A 109 -7.80 40.40 17.94
CA LEU A 109 -7.78 38.96 17.64
C LEU A 109 -7.21 38.14 18.82
N PRO A 110 -7.92 37.08 19.24
CA PRO A 110 -7.38 36.13 20.19
C PRO A 110 -6.26 35.29 19.55
N ASP A 111 -5.36 34.76 20.39
CA ASP A 111 -4.38 33.71 20.05
C ASP A 111 -3.40 34.08 18.91
N ARG A 112 -2.96 35.35 18.84
CA ARG A 112 -1.98 35.86 17.86
C ARG A 112 -0.73 34.98 17.67
N PRO A 113 -0.11 34.43 18.73
CA PRO A 113 1.06 33.60 18.58
C PRO A 113 0.82 32.36 17.70
N ARG A 114 -0.37 31.80 17.75
CA ARG A 114 -0.73 30.63 16.89
C ARG A 114 -0.92 31.02 15.44
N LEU A 115 -1.38 32.25 15.15
CA LEU A 115 -1.58 32.68 13.77
C LEU A 115 -0.26 32.75 13.02
N VAL A 116 0.81 33.20 13.66
CA VAL A 116 2.12 33.44 13.04
C VAL A 116 3.13 32.32 13.28
N ARG A 117 2.77 31.28 14.01
CA ARG A 117 3.68 30.19 14.33
C ARG A 117 4.00 29.34 13.08
N ASP A 118 5.27 28.95 12.93
CA ASP A 118 5.73 27.98 11.90
C ASP A 118 5.25 28.31 10.47
N LEU A 119 5.39 29.56 10.07
CA LEU A 119 5.08 29.99 8.70
C LEU A 119 6.08 29.40 7.70
N PRO A 120 5.66 29.12 6.44
CA PRO A 120 6.53 28.65 5.38
C PRO A 120 7.72 29.56 5.10
N LEU A 121 7.51 30.89 5.04
CA LEU A 121 8.58 31.88 4.89
C LEU A 121 9.28 32.06 6.23
N LYS A 122 10.61 31.89 6.27
CA LYS A 122 11.42 32.01 7.49
C LYS A 122 12.49 33.08 7.38
N VAL A 123 12.67 33.86 8.44
CA VAL A 123 13.77 34.86 8.55
C VAL A 123 15.13 34.16 8.42
N GLY A 124 16.07 34.78 7.72
CA GLY A 124 17.42 34.26 7.45
C GLY A 124 17.52 33.29 6.27
N ARG A 125 16.41 32.79 5.78
CA ARG A 125 16.38 31.88 4.61
C ARG A 125 16.32 32.66 3.30
N PRO A 126 16.68 32.07 2.14
CA PRO A 126 16.43 32.66 0.84
C PRO A 126 14.97 33.09 0.69
N PHE A 127 14.76 34.26 0.10
CA PHE A 127 13.40 34.76 -0.16
C PHE A 127 12.74 33.93 -1.25
N ASP A 128 11.70 33.25 -0.89
CA ASP A 128 10.88 32.43 -1.80
C ASP A 128 9.47 33.05 -1.88
N ARG A 129 9.12 33.53 -3.08
CA ARG A 129 7.80 34.13 -3.31
C ARG A 129 6.65 33.16 -3.12
N LEU A 130 6.85 31.87 -3.42
CA LEU A 130 5.84 30.84 -3.18
C LEU A 130 5.67 30.60 -1.67
N ALA A 131 6.75 30.59 -0.91
CA ALA A 131 6.70 30.50 0.55
C ALA A 131 6.02 31.71 1.19
N LEU A 132 6.18 32.89 0.60
CA LEU A 132 5.47 34.11 1.03
C LEU A 132 3.96 33.98 0.85
N ILE A 133 3.52 33.60 -0.35
CA ILE A 133 2.10 33.36 -0.65
C ILE A 133 1.54 32.27 0.27
N ALA A 134 2.24 31.16 0.43
CA ALA A 134 1.85 30.07 1.32
C ALA A 134 1.78 30.50 2.79
N SER A 135 2.59 31.48 3.21
CA SER A 135 2.53 32.05 4.57
C SER A 135 1.27 32.90 4.75
N ALA A 136 0.92 33.72 3.78
CA ALA A 136 -0.32 34.50 3.78
C ALA A 136 -1.55 33.58 3.81
N ASP A 137 -1.57 32.55 2.95
CA ASP A 137 -2.65 31.54 2.90
C ASP A 137 -2.77 30.76 4.21
N THR A 138 -1.64 30.46 4.87
CA THR A 138 -1.62 29.77 6.18
C THR A 138 -2.30 30.63 7.25
N ILE A 139 -1.97 31.89 7.35
CA ILE A 139 -2.58 32.82 8.30
C ILE A 139 -4.07 32.97 8.00
N GLN A 140 -4.43 33.17 6.74
CA GLN A 140 -5.81 33.29 6.29
C GLN A 140 -6.65 32.03 6.64
N THR A 141 -6.11 30.87 6.40
CA THR A 141 -6.78 29.59 6.74
C THR A 141 -6.96 29.45 8.24
N ARG A 142 -5.96 29.82 9.05
CA ARG A 142 -6.06 29.78 10.52
C ARG A 142 -7.14 30.73 11.04
N LEU A 143 -7.27 31.91 10.46
CA LEU A 143 -8.33 32.87 10.82
C LEU A 143 -9.72 32.34 10.42
N ARG A 144 -9.84 31.78 9.23
CA ARG A 144 -11.08 31.15 8.79
C ARG A 144 -11.50 29.95 9.67
N ASP A 145 -10.52 29.25 10.25
CA ASP A 145 -10.78 28.20 11.24
C ASP A 145 -11.17 28.74 12.65
N GLN A 146 -10.94 30.04 12.88
CA GLN A 146 -11.32 30.73 14.12
C GLN A 146 -12.63 31.51 14.02
N GLY A 147 -13.36 31.39 12.93
CA GLY A 147 -14.67 32.05 12.79
C GLY A 147 -14.71 33.28 11.90
N TYR A 148 -13.64 33.59 11.14
CA TYR A 148 -13.54 34.76 10.29
C TYR A 148 -13.59 34.38 8.79
N PRO A 149 -14.77 34.19 8.19
CA PRO A 149 -14.89 33.72 6.79
C PRO A 149 -14.31 34.69 5.77
N GLU A 150 -14.41 36.00 6.03
CA GLU A 150 -13.94 37.07 5.17
C GLU A 150 -12.43 37.38 5.35
N ALA A 151 -11.73 36.67 6.22
CA ALA A 151 -10.34 36.94 6.51
C ALA A 151 -9.50 36.99 5.22
N ARG A 152 -8.71 38.07 5.10
CA ARG A 152 -7.76 38.31 4.03
C ARG A 152 -6.40 38.64 4.62
N VAL A 153 -5.36 38.21 3.93
CA VAL A 153 -3.99 38.58 4.28
C VAL A 153 -3.35 39.22 3.06
N LEU A 154 -3.07 40.50 3.18
CA LEU A 154 -2.52 41.32 2.10
C LEU A 154 -0.99 41.37 2.23
N VAL A 155 -0.30 41.02 1.17
CA VAL A 155 1.13 41.23 1.04
C VAL A 155 1.35 42.69 0.66
N ARG A 156 1.93 43.48 1.58
CA ARG A 156 2.27 44.85 1.26
C ARG A 156 3.41 44.90 0.27
N PRO A 157 3.48 45.97 -0.58
CA PRO A 157 4.63 46.18 -1.44
C PRO A 157 5.91 46.18 -0.59
N PHE A 158 6.93 45.52 -1.09
CA PHE A 158 8.24 45.46 -0.45
C PHE A 158 9.34 45.76 -1.46
N GLU A 159 10.37 46.43 -0.99
CA GLU A 159 11.57 46.70 -1.78
C GLU A 159 12.67 45.74 -1.36
N VAL A 160 13.45 45.31 -2.33
CA VAL A 160 14.62 44.50 -2.11
C VAL A 160 15.83 45.39 -2.04
N ASP A 161 16.50 45.43 -0.91
CA ASP A 161 17.81 46.03 -0.80
C ASP A 161 18.82 45.15 -1.55
N SER A 162 19.08 45.53 -2.80
CA SER A 162 19.98 44.76 -3.67
C SER A 162 21.43 44.84 -3.19
N ALA A 163 21.84 45.92 -2.51
CA ALA A 163 23.19 46.07 -1.99
C ALA A 163 23.43 45.18 -0.78
N ALA A 164 22.48 45.15 0.15
CA ALA A 164 22.52 44.29 1.33
C ALA A 164 22.02 42.85 1.05
N ARG A 165 21.44 42.61 -0.13
CA ARG A 165 20.78 41.34 -0.50
C ARG A 165 19.77 40.85 0.53
N ARG A 166 18.95 41.77 1.00
CA ARG A 166 17.97 41.57 2.05
C ARG A 166 16.61 42.10 1.65
N VAL A 167 15.57 41.47 2.18
CA VAL A 167 14.19 41.90 1.99
C VAL A 167 13.45 41.90 3.32
N THR A 168 12.72 42.96 3.58
CA THR A 168 11.75 43.03 4.67
C THR A 168 10.35 42.87 4.09
N VAL A 169 9.62 41.88 4.55
CA VAL A 169 8.26 41.56 4.07
C VAL A 169 7.25 41.91 5.15
N SER A 170 6.19 42.61 4.76
CA SER A 170 5.08 42.95 5.66
C SER A 170 3.77 42.32 5.16
N LEU A 171 3.10 41.61 6.04
CA LEU A 171 1.77 41.02 5.85
C LEU A 171 0.77 41.79 6.71
N LEU A 172 -0.27 42.31 6.09
CA LEU A 172 -1.39 42.97 6.78
C LEU A 172 -2.55 41.98 6.90
N VAL A 173 -2.98 41.72 8.13
CA VAL A 173 -4.09 40.81 8.43
C VAL A 173 -5.37 41.62 8.58
N GLU A 174 -6.35 41.32 7.72
CA GLU A 174 -7.70 41.88 7.78
C GLU A 174 -8.66 40.71 8.13
N PRO A 175 -9.09 40.59 9.39
CA PRO A 175 -9.92 39.45 9.82
C PRO A 175 -11.34 39.47 9.26
N GLY A 176 -11.88 40.69 9.06
CA GLY A 176 -13.32 40.83 8.82
C GLY A 176 -14.16 40.49 10.09
N PRO A 177 -15.47 40.45 9.99
CA PRO A 177 -16.36 40.07 11.10
C PRO A 177 -16.31 38.57 11.37
N SER A 178 -16.51 38.19 12.62
CA SER A 178 -16.79 36.82 12.99
C SER A 178 -18.20 36.42 12.53
N ALA A 179 -18.39 35.17 12.13
CA ALA A 179 -19.65 34.72 11.60
C ALA A 179 -20.02 33.28 12.04
N VAL A 180 -21.31 33.03 12.05
CA VAL A 180 -21.89 31.70 12.24
C VAL A 180 -22.44 31.15 10.91
N ILE A 181 -22.60 29.83 10.84
CA ILE A 181 -23.20 29.16 9.70
C ILE A 181 -24.70 29.50 9.63
N GLY A 182 -25.16 29.95 8.48
CA GLY A 182 -26.55 30.21 8.17
C GLY A 182 -27.27 29.00 7.60
N GLU A 183 -28.17 29.28 6.66
CA GLU A 183 -28.90 28.21 5.94
C GLU A 183 -27.94 27.36 5.09
N ILE A 184 -28.21 26.03 5.04
CA ILE A 184 -27.49 25.08 4.22
C ILE A 184 -28.40 24.60 3.10
N SER A 185 -28.19 25.11 1.89
CA SER A 185 -28.90 24.73 0.67
C SER A 185 -28.20 23.54 -0.02
N VAL A 186 -28.97 22.69 -0.70
CA VAL A 186 -28.47 21.55 -1.47
C VAL A 186 -28.94 21.67 -2.90
N GLN A 187 -28.03 21.54 -3.85
CA GLN A 187 -28.30 21.66 -5.28
C GLN A 187 -27.73 20.46 -6.04
N GLY A 188 -28.42 20.02 -7.09
CA GLY A 188 -27.97 18.98 -8.00
C GLY A 188 -28.25 17.53 -7.56
N ASN A 189 -28.90 17.35 -6.40
CA ASN A 189 -29.42 16.04 -6.01
C ASN A 189 -30.74 15.78 -6.78
N GLN A 190 -30.92 14.53 -7.24
CA GLN A 190 -32.11 14.08 -7.99
C GLN A 190 -32.84 12.95 -7.28
N LYS A 191 -32.12 11.91 -6.85
CA LYS A 191 -32.66 10.71 -6.21
C LYS A 191 -32.25 10.58 -4.75
N ILE A 192 -31.26 11.35 -4.33
CA ILE A 192 -30.81 11.37 -2.94
C ILE A 192 -31.48 12.55 -2.24
N ASP A 193 -32.12 12.25 -1.11
CA ASP A 193 -32.79 13.27 -0.32
C ASP A 193 -31.82 14.34 0.20
N SER A 194 -32.25 15.62 0.10
CA SER A 194 -31.49 16.76 0.62
C SER A 194 -31.25 16.68 2.12
N ALA A 195 -32.16 16.10 2.90
CA ALA A 195 -31.95 15.88 4.33
C ALA A 195 -30.81 14.89 4.59
N PHE A 196 -30.70 13.84 3.77
CA PHE A 196 -29.60 12.91 3.84
C PHE A 196 -28.28 13.59 3.45
N VAL A 197 -28.24 14.40 2.38
CA VAL A 197 -27.02 15.17 2.01
C VAL A 197 -26.58 16.07 3.16
N ARG A 198 -27.51 16.80 3.79
CA ARG A 198 -27.21 17.63 4.98
C ARG A 198 -26.71 16.82 6.17
N SER A 199 -27.12 15.56 6.33
CA SER A 199 -26.61 14.69 7.42
C SER A 199 -25.14 14.31 7.27
N LEU A 200 -24.57 14.44 6.06
CA LEU A 200 -23.15 14.15 5.77
C LEU A 200 -22.22 15.30 6.13
N VAL A 201 -22.74 16.53 6.27
CA VAL A 201 -21.88 17.69 6.56
C VAL A 201 -21.48 17.76 8.02
N ALA A 202 -20.29 18.28 8.25
CA ALA A 202 -19.69 18.40 9.58
C ALA A 202 -20.13 19.67 10.32
N THR A 203 -20.90 20.54 9.67
CA THR A 203 -21.36 21.81 10.22
C THR A 203 -22.88 21.88 10.28
N ARG A 204 -23.42 22.75 11.14
CA ARG A 204 -24.87 22.96 11.34
C ARG A 204 -25.17 24.46 11.39
N PRO A 205 -26.40 24.88 11.00
CA PRO A 205 -26.82 26.25 11.22
C PRO A 205 -26.64 26.68 12.67
N GLY A 206 -26.17 27.93 12.89
CA GLY A 206 -25.91 28.50 14.20
C GLY A 206 -24.54 28.15 14.81
N GLN A 207 -23.75 27.26 14.23
CA GLN A 207 -22.38 26.99 14.68
C GLN A 207 -21.41 28.05 14.16
N ASP A 208 -20.31 28.27 14.89
CA ASP A 208 -19.22 29.12 14.42
C ASP A 208 -18.69 28.62 13.09
N PHE A 209 -18.43 29.54 12.18
CA PHE A 209 -17.82 29.22 10.90
C PHE A 209 -16.42 28.64 11.13
N ARG A 210 -16.09 27.54 10.47
CA ARG A 210 -14.76 26.93 10.46
C ARG A 210 -14.48 26.36 9.10
N GLN A 211 -13.43 26.84 8.43
CA GLN A 211 -13.03 26.37 7.10
C GLN A 211 -12.75 24.86 7.07
N ARG A 212 -12.14 24.33 8.12
CA ARG A 212 -11.90 22.89 8.27
C ARG A 212 -13.16 22.04 8.25
N ASP A 213 -14.28 22.55 8.80
CA ASP A 213 -15.57 21.83 8.86
C ASP A 213 -16.24 21.82 7.48
N ILE A 214 -16.05 22.88 6.68
CA ILE A 214 -16.43 22.93 5.26
C ILE A 214 -15.64 21.90 4.45
N ALA A 215 -14.32 21.87 4.60
CA ALA A 215 -13.47 20.88 3.94
C ALA A 215 -13.79 19.44 4.38
N GLN A 216 -14.07 19.23 5.67
CA GLN A 216 -14.48 17.93 6.18
C GLN A 216 -15.84 17.50 5.63
N SER A 217 -16.79 18.43 5.48
CA SER A 217 -18.10 18.20 4.87
C SER A 217 -17.96 17.70 3.44
N GLN A 218 -17.13 18.34 2.64
CA GLN A 218 -16.85 17.93 1.27
C GLN A 218 -16.21 16.52 1.23
N LEU A 219 -15.27 16.25 2.13
CA LEU A 219 -14.66 14.94 2.24
C LEU A 219 -15.65 13.84 2.63
N ASN A 220 -16.57 14.12 3.56
CA ASN A 220 -17.62 13.18 3.96
C ASN A 220 -18.56 12.84 2.78
N LEU A 221 -18.90 13.84 1.96
CA LEU A 221 -19.70 13.63 0.74
C LEU A 221 -18.99 12.69 -0.24
N TYR A 222 -17.70 12.90 -0.51
CA TYR A 222 -16.92 11.97 -1.37
C TYR A 222 -16.80 10.57 -0.77
N ARG A 223 -16.61 10.45 0.52
CA ARG A 223 -16.50 9.15 1.23
C ARG A 223 -17.78 8.34 1.21
N SER A 224 -18.92 9.00 1.08
CA SER A 224 -20.19 8.29 0.93
C SER A 224 -20.23 7.44 -0.35
N GLU A 225 -19.36 7.70 -1.33
CA GLU A 225 -19.33 7.10 -2.68
C GLU A 225 -20.63 7.30 -3.49
N LEU A 226 -21.52 8.18 -3.02
CA LEU A 226 -22.79 8.46 -3.67
C LEU A 226 -22.68 9.56 -4.72
N PHE A 227 -21.63 10.36 -4.65
CA PHE A 227 -21.42 11.53 -5.51
C PHE A 227 -20.14 11.38 -6.32
N ARG A 228 -20.19 11.67 -7.61
CA ARG A 228 -19.02 11.80 -8.47
C ARG A 228 -18.38 13.18 -8.36
N PHE A 229 -19.19 14.18 -7.96
CA PHE A 229 -18.73 15.52 -7.66
C PHE A 229 -19.48 16.02 -6.42
N ALA A 230 -18.76 16.68 -5.52
CA ALA A 230 -19.31 17.35 -4.37
C ALA A 230 -18.48 18.59 -4.05
N ALA A 231 -19.11 19.72 -3.90
CA ALA A 231 -18.51 20.97 -3.44
C ALA A 231 -19.35 21.53 -2.31
N VAL A 232 -18.68 22.01 -1.28
CA VAL A 232 -19.31 22.73 -0.16
C VAL A 232 -18.65 24.11 -0.11
N ALA A 233 -19.42 25.14 -0.37
CA ALA A 233 -18.91 26.49 -0.48
C ALA A 233 -19.85 27.52 0.18
N LEU A 234 -19.34 28.68 0.46
CA LEU A 234 -20.16 29.83 0.83
C LEU A 234 -21.08 30.20 -0.33
N ASP A 235 -22.33 30.43 -0.03
CA ASP A 235 -23.31 30.92 -1.02
C ASP A 235 -23.09 32.41 -1.25
N THR A 236 -22.27 32.71 -2.26
CA THR A 236 -21.92 34.10 -2.60
C THR A 236 -23.08 34.93 -3.15
N ALA A 237 -24.15 34.27 -3.62
CA ALA A 237 -25.31 34.94 -4.14
C ALA A 237 -26.23 35.53 -3.03
N HIS A 238 -26.30 34.83 -1.90
CA HIS A 238 -27.10 35.22 -0.76
C HIS A 238 -26.28 35.72 0.44
N TYR A 239 -24.95 35.79 0.29
CA TYR A 239 -24.07 36.24 1.33
C TYR A 239 -23.99 37.78 1.37
N VAL A 240 -24.32 38.36 2.52
CA VAL A 240 -24.14 39.78 2.80
C VAL A 240 -22.92 39.98 3.67
N SER A 241 -21.90 40.69 3.14
CA SER A 241 -20.69 40.97 3.89
C SER A 241 -21.03 41.72 5.16
N GLY A 242 -20.45 41.36 6.28
CA GLY A 242 -20.67 41.99 7.57
C GLY A 242 -21.92 41.54 8.33
N ALA A 243 -22.79 40.69 7.75
CA ALA A 243 -24.02 40.25 8.39
C ALA A 243 -23.79 39.25 9.56
N GLY A 244 -22.57 38.73 9.74
CA GLY A 244 -22.25 37.76 10.78
C GLY A 244 -22.85 36.36 10.58
N VAL A 245 -23.51 36.12 9.44
CA VAL A 245 -24.16 34.84 9.08
C VAL A 245 -23.71 34.44 7.68
N VAL A 246 -23.23 33.21 7.54
CA VAL A 246 -22.70 32.67 6.28
C VAL A 246 -23.61 31.55 5.75
N PRO A 247 -24.38 31.78 4.71
CA PRO A 247 -25.12 30.72 4.04
C PRO A 247 -24.17 29.79 3.29
N ILE A 248 -24.46 28.49 3.30
CA ILE A 248 -23.64 27.44 2.68
C ILE A 248 -24.44 26.77 1.55
N THR A 249 -23.80 26.63 0.40
CA THR A 249 -24.36 25.83 -0.71
C THR A 249 -23.56 24.55 -0.89
N ILE A 250 -24.28 23.43 -0.91
CA ILE A 250 -23.75 22.11 -1.23
C ILE A 250 -24.16 21.77 -2.66
N GLN A 251 -23.20 21.72 -3.56
CA GLN A 251 -23.41 21.28 -4.93
C GLN A 251 -22.97 19.83 -5.08
N VAL A 252 -23.85 18.98 -5.58
CA VAL A 252 -23.57 17.56 -5.77
C VAL A 252 -23.95 17.10 -7.16
N VAL A 253 -23.22 16.10 -7.66
CA VAL A 253 -23.61 15.34 -8.85
C VAL A 253 -23.56 13.86 -8.45
N GLU A 254 -24.72 13.22 -8.53
CA GLU A 254 -24.86 11.83 -8.11
C GLU A 254 -24.01 10.88 -8.97
N ALA A 255 -23.40 9.88 -8.32
CA ALA A 255 -22.69 8.80 -9.00
C ALA A 255 -23.70 7.81 -9.62
N PRO A 256 -23.33 7.03 -10.63
CA PRO A 256 -24.19 5.97 -11.16
C PRO A 256 -24.63 5.01 -10.05
N PHE A 257 -25.94 4.82 -9.91
CA PHE A 257 -26.51 3.98 -8.83
C PHE A 257 -26.20 2.50 -9.00
N ARG A 258 -25.99 2.06 -10.22
CA ARG A 258 -25.63 0.66 -10.54
C ARG A 258 -24.29 0.63 -11.24
N ARG A 259 -23.41 -0.26 -10.80
CA ARG A 259 -22.09 -0.47 -11.40
C ARG A 259 -21.81 -1.96 -11.51
N ILE A 260 -21.38 -2.38 -12.69
CA ILE A 260 -20.86 -3.73 -12.94
C ILE A 260 -19.34 -3.61 -13.08
N ARG A 261 -18.63 -4.57 -12.52
CA ARG A 261 -17.16 -4.68 -12.62
C ARG A 261 -16.82 -6.08 -13.10
N GLY A 262 -15.83 -6.18 -13.96
CA GLY A 262 -15.21 -7.44 -14.38
C GLY A 262 -13.70 -7.35 -14.18
N ALA A 263 -13.06 -8.44 -13.80
CA ALA A 263 -11.63 -8.55 -13.68
C ALA A 263 -11.14 -9.90 -14.17
N MET A 264 -9.98 -9.91 -14.82
CA MET A 264 -9.25 -11.11 -15.20
C MET A 264 -7.79 -10.97 -14.76
N GLY A 265 -7.14 -12.07 -14.44
CA GLY A 265 -5.76 -12.05 -14.03
C GLY A 265 -5.11 -13.41 -14.16
N TYR A 266 -3.78 -13.41 -14.04
CA TYR A 266 -2.95 -14.60 -14.04
C TYR A 266 -1.92 -14.48 -12.90
N GLY A 267 -1.62 -15.62 -12.28
CA GLY A 267 -0.56 -15.75 -11.30
C GLY A 267 0.04 -17.14 -11.32
N THR A 268 1.33 -17.26 -11.07
CA THR A 268 2.05 -18.56 -11.11
C THR A 268 1.50 -19.59 -10.14
N LEU A 269 0.92 -19.15 -9.01
CA LEU A 269 0.37 -20.02 -7.95
C LEU A 269 -1.17 -20.04 -7.92
N ASP A 270 -1.83 -19.21 -8.73
CA ASP A 270 -3.29 -19.16 -8.85
C ASP A 270 -3.77 -19.49 -10.26
N CYS A 271 -2.84 -19.66 -11.20
CA CYS A 271 -3.13 -19.83 -12.62
C CYS A 271 -4.04 -18.71 -13.13
N PHE A 272 -5.10 -18.99 -13.85
CA PHE A 272 -6.04 -17.97 -14.27
C PHE A 272 -7.07 -17.68 -13.18
N ARG A 273 -7.42 -16.40 -13.06
CA ARG A 273 -8.44 -15.92 -12.14
C ARG A 273 -9.39 -14.98 -12.87
N GLY A 274 -10.64 -15.01 -12.48
CA GLY A 274 -11.69 -14.13 -12.97
C GLY A 274 -12.53 -13.62 -11.83
N GLY A 275 -13.11 -12.45 -11.99
CA GLY A 275 -14.01 -11.87 -11.01
C GLY A 275 -15.08 -11.02 -11.65
N ALA A 276 -16.24 -10.97 -11.01
CA ALA A 276 -17.35 -10.10 -11.36
C ALA A 276 -17.90 -9.44 -10.09
N GLY A 277 -18.41 -8.24 -10.21
CA GLY A 277 -19.05 -7.53 -9.11
C GLY A 277 -20.18 -6.63 -9.60
N TRP A 278 -21.20 -6.54 -8.79
CA TRP A 278 -22.34 -5.65 -8.98
C TRP A 278 -22.55 -4.81 -7.72
N THR A 279 -22.64 -3.49 -7.91
CA THR A 279 -22.84 -2.53 -6.82
C THR A 279 -24.12 -1.74 -7.10
N ALA A 280 -25.01 -1.68 -6.12
CA ALA A 280 -26.16 -0.79 -6.10
C ALA A 280 -26.00 0.25 -5.00
N ARG A 281 -25.92 1.53 -5.39
CA ARG A 281 -25.86 2.66 -4.45
C ARG A 281 -27.25 3.16 -4.18
N ASN A 282 -27.47 3.67 -2.97
CA ASN A 282 -28.76 4.17 -2.50
C ASN A 282 -29.90 3.14 -2.65
N ALA A 283 -29.60 1.87 -2.37
CA ALA A 283 -30.47 0.74 -2.67
C ALA A 283 -31.84 0.82 -1.94
N LEU A 284 -31.88 1.37 -0.74
CA LEU A 284 -33.07 1.51 0.11
C LEU A 284 -33.40 2.99 0.43
N GLY A 285 -32.82 3.94 -0.30
CA GLY A 285 -33.04 5.39 -0.08
C GLY A 285 -31.91 5.99 0.75
N ALA A 286 -31.77 6.03 1.93
CA ALA A 286 -30.82 6.73 2.82
C ALA A 286 -29.31 6.40 2.61
N GLY A 287 -28.85 6.36 1.37
CA GLY A 287 -27.43 6.25 1.00
C GLY A 287 -26.79 4.88 1.20
N GLN A 288 -27.55 3.83 1.45
CA GLN A 288 -27.00 2.49 1.62
C GLN A 288 -26.44 1.93 0.31
N ILE A 289 -25.36 1.17 0.43
CA ILE A 289 -24.68 0.52 -0.69
C ILE A 289 -24.79 -0.99 -0.52
N PHE A 290 -25.31 -1.63 -1.54
CA PHE A 290 -25.32 -3.09 -1.66
C PHE A 290 -24.32 -3.52 -2.72
N ASP A 291 -23.44 -4.45 -2.38
CA ASP A 291 -22.38 -4.96 -3.27
C ASP A 291 -22.39 -6.48 -3.24
N ILE A 292 -22.42 -7.09 -4.43
CA ILE A 292 -22.20 -8.52 -4.61
C ILE A 292 -20.94 -8.68 -5.45
N SER A 293 -20.02 -9.51 -5.00
CA SER A 293 -18.81 -9.84 -5.74
C SER A 293 -18.52 -11.33 -5.70
N ALA A 294 -18.02 -11.83 -6.82
CA ALA A 294 -17.57 -13.21 -6.96
C ALA A 294 -16.20 -13.22 -7.62
N GLN A 295 -15.29 -14.00 -7.07
CA GLN A 295 -13.96 -14.25 -7.61
C GLN A 295 -13.71 -15.75 -7.67
N LEU A 296 -13.06 -16.18 -8.75
CA LEU A 296 -12.61 -17.56 -8.98
C LEU A 296 -11.12 -17.52 -9.31
N SER A 297 -10.35 -18.46 -8.79
CA SER A 297 -8.96 -18.68 -9.19
C SER A 297 -8.67 -20.17 -9.35
N LYS A 298 -7.49 -20.50 -9.91
CA LYS A 298 -7.13 -21.84 -10.36
C LYS A 298 -8.00 -22.34 -11.52
N ILE A 299 -8.50 -21.43 -12.34
CA ILE A 299 -9.24 -21.74 -13.56
C ILE A 299 -8.28 -22.42 -14.53
N GLY A 300 -8.71 -23.55 -15.12
CA GLY A 300 -7.90 -24.37 -16.02
C GLY A 300 -7.10 -25.48 -15.34
N VAL A 301 -6.98 -25.44 -14.00
CA VAL A 301 -6.34 -26.48 -13.18
C VAL A 301 -7.35 -27.14 -12.25
N GLY A 302 -8.09 -26.33 -11.51
CA GLY A 302 -9.02 -26.81 -10.48
C GLY A 302 -10.37 -27.29 -11.04
N ARG A 303 -10.89 -28.39 -10.51
CA ARG A 303 -12.26 -28.85 -10.84
C ARG A 303 -13.31 -27.88 -10.27
N PRO A 304 -14.41 -27.57 -10.96
CA PRO A 304 -14.88 -28.21 -12.22
C PRO A 304 -14.29 -27.62 -13.50
N PHE A 305 -13.48 -26.55 -13.46
CA PHE A 305 -12.96 -25.83 -14.62
C PHE A 305 -11.55 -26.29 -15.02
N GLY A 306 -11.15 -27.51 -14.71
CA GLY A 306 -9.86 -28.06 -15.05
C GLY A 306 -9.74 -28.35 -16.55
N ALA A 307 -8.68 -27.81 -17.19
CA ALA A 307 -8.33 -28.04 -18.60
C ALA A 307 -6.93 -28.67 -18.75
N GLY A 308 -6.38 -29.24 -17.67
CA GLY A 308 -5.06 -29.87 -17.70
C GLY A 308 -3.88 -28.90 -17.76
N LEU A 309 -4.11 -27.60 -17.45
CA LEU A 309 -3.07 -26.58 -17.53
C LEU A 309 -1.94 -26.76 -16.52
N GLU A 310 -2.11 -27.58 -15.50
CA GLU A 310 -1.04 -28.00 -14.57
C GLU A 310 0.10 -28.74 -15.27
N LYS A 311 -0.16 -29.31 -16.46
CA LYS A 311 0.86 -29.93 -17.30
C LYS A 311 1.59 -28.93 -18.21
N SER A 312 1.03 -27.73 -18.35
CA SER A 312 1.62 -26.64 -19.16
C SER A 312 2.69 -25.87 -18.38
N VAL A 313 3.60 -25.22 -19.10
CA VAL A 313 4.62 -24.35 -18.48
C VAL A 313 3.99 -23.23 -17.65
N LEU A 314 2.79 -22.75 -18.02
CA LEU A 314 2.10 -21.65 -17.36
C LEU A 314 1.70 -21.94 -15.92
N CYS A 315 1.19 -23.15 -15.66
CA CYS A 315 0.63 -23.51 -14.34
C CYS A 315 1.34 -24.71 -13.67
N LYS A 316 2.53 -25.07 -14.17
CA LYS A 316 3.30 -26.23 -13.71
C LYS A 316 3.58 -26.23 -12.20
N ALA A 317 3.73 -25.06 -11.60
CA ALA A 317 3.95 -24.96 -10.15
C ALA A 317 2.82 -25.58 -9.33
N LEU A 318 1.59 -25.57 -9.83
CA LEU A 318 0.42 -26.13 -9.15
C LEU A 318 0.38 -27.65 -9.16
N ALA A 319 1.09 -28.32 -10.04
CA ALA A 319 1.17 -29.79 -10.06
C ALA A 319 1.79 -30.37 -8.77
N ALA A 320 2.62 -29.58 -8.09
CA ALA A 320 3.26 -29.99 -6.83
C ALA A 320 2.35 -29.81 -5.59
N ASP A 321 1.24 -29.06 -5.72
CA ASP A 321 0.32 -28.79 -4.61
C ASP A 321 -0.77 -29.84 -4.52
N SER A 322 -0.50 -30.95 -3.84
CA SER A 322 -1.43 -32.08 -3.72
C SER A 322 -2.69 -31.76 -2.91
N VAL A 323 -2.66 -30.76 -2.02
CA VAL A 323 -3.78 -30.42 -1.12
C VAL A 323 -4.77 -29.46 -1.78
N GLY A 324 -4.28 -28.49 -2.50
CA GLY A 324 -5.10 -27.34 -2.92
C GLY A 324 -5.25 -27.15 -4.43
N SER A 325 -4.43 -27.82 -5.27
CA SER A 325 -4.38 -27.48 -6.70
C SER A 325 -5.52 -28.03 -7.54
N LEU A 326 -6.11 -29.13 -7.15
CA LEU A 326 -7.16 -29.81 -7.94
C LEU A 326 -8.58 -29.24 -7.74
N ARG A 327 -8.72 -28.18 -6.94
CA ARG A 327 -10.00 -27.51 -6.69
C ARG A 327 -9.88 -26.01 -6.94
N VAL A 328 -10.88 -25.42 -7.60
CA VAL A 328 -10.92 -23.94 -7.76
C VAL A 328 -11.06 -23.28 -6.41
N ASN A 329 -10.37 -22.18 -6.23
CA ASN A 329 -10.66 -21.26 -5.15
C ASN A 329 -11.79 -20.33 -5.58
N TYR A 330 -12.68 -20.02 -4.66
CA TYR A 330 -13.74 -19.04 -4.87
C TYR A 330 -13.92 -18.14 -3.65
N ASN A 331 -14.39 -16.95 -3.90
CA ASN A 331 -14.84 -16.01 -2.88
C ASN A 331 -16.09 -15.33 -3.41
N VAL A 332 -17.22 -15.55 -2.76
CA VAL A 332 -18.49 -14.89 -3.05
C VAL A 332 -18.88 -14.10 -1.83
N THR A 333 -19.12 -12.81 -1.99
CA THR A 333 -19.46 -11.90 -0.88
C THR A 333 -20.65 -11.06 -1.28
N ALA A 334 -21.65 -10.98 -0.43
CA ALA A 334 -22.74 -10.03 -0.47
C ALA A 334 -22.61 -9.10 0.73
N SER A 335 -22.50 -7.81 0.50
CA SER A 335 -22.33 -6.82 1.57
C SER A 335 -23.37 -5.70 1.48
N PHE A 336 -23.82 -5.26 2.63
CA PHE A 336 -24.66 -4.11 2.83
C PHE A 336 -23.91 -3.10 3.69
N ARG A 337 -23.68 -1.90 3.16
CA ARG A 337 -22.93 -0.86 3.85
C ARG A 337 -23.78 0.39 4.04
N ARG A 338 -23.76 0.90 5.26
CA ARG A 338 -24.30 2.21 5.62
C ARG A 338 -23.13 3.17 5.83
N PRO A 339 -22.86 4.10 4.89
CA PRO A 339 -21.70 5.00 4.94
C PRO A 339 -21.71 5.95 6.13
N VAL A 340 -22.90 6.26 6.65
CA VAL A 340 -23.10 7.09 7.85
C VAL A 340 -23.85 6.28 8.88
N PHE A 341 -23.19 5.98 9.99
CA PHE A 341 -23.77 5.25 11.11
C PHE A 341 -23.52 6.01 12.40
N LEU A 342 -24.57 6.58 12.98
CA LEU A 342 -24.57 7.45 14.18
C LEU A 342 -23.79 8.77 13.99
N SER A 343 -22.80 8.82 13.13
CA SER A 343 -21.96 9.99 12.84
C SER A 343 -21.39 9.88 11.43
N PRO A 344 -21.12 11.00 10.73
CA PRO A 344 -20.44 11.00 9.43
C PRO A 344 -19.04 10.36 9.44
N SER A 345 -18.41 10.26 10.61
CA SER A 345 -17.11 9.62 10.77
C SER A 345 -17.19 8.10 10.93
N ASN A 346 -18.39 7.52 11.05
CA ASN A 346 -18.56 6.10 11.24
C ASN A 346 -19.28 5.47 10.06
N SER A 347 -18.85 4.29 9.63
CA SER A 347 -19.59 3.46 8.69
C SER A 347 -19.79 2.05 9.23
N LEU A 348 -20.93 1.46 8.94
CA LEU A 348 -21.27 0.09 9.33
C LEU A 348 -21.43 -0.75 8.07
N SER A 349 -20.81 -1.93 8.05
CA SER A 349 -20.95 -2.92 6.99
C SER A 349 -21.39 -4.26 7.55
N LEU A 350 -22.38 -4.88 6.91
CA LEU A 350 -22.81 -6.25 7.15
C LEU A 350 -22.44 -7.06 5.92
N SER A 351 -21.83 -8.20 6.07
CA SER A 351 -21.42 -9.04 4.92
C SER A 351 -21.73 -10.49 5.17
N LEU A 352 -22.21 -11.17 4.13
CA LEU A 352 -22.32 -12.62 4.04
C LEU A 352 -21.30 -13.09 3.02
N PHE A 353 -20.60 -14.17 3.33
CA PHE A 353 -19.57 -14.69 2.43
C PHE A 353 -19.54 -16.20 2.42
N GLY A 354 -19.15 -16.73 1.25
CA GLY A 354 -18.77 -18.12 1.07
C GLY A 354 -17.42 -18.17 0.36
N GLU A 355 -16.43 -18.77 0.96
CA GLU A 355 -15.10 -18.82 0.38
C GLU A 355 -14.47 -20.20 0.45
N ARG A 356 -13.69 -20.54 -0.57
CA ARG A 356 -12.67 -21.59 -0.57
C ARG A 356 -11.36 -20.95 -0.97
N ARG A 357 -10.37 -21.03 -0.10
CA ARG A 357 -9.02 -20.54 -0.34
C ARG A 357 -8.00 -21.63 -0.04
N SER A 358 -6.94 -21.66 -0.80
CA SER A 358 -5.81 -22.54 -0.52
C SER A 358 -4.54 -21.71 -0.39
N GLU A 359 -3.68 -22.07 0.54
CA GLU A 359 -2.30 -21.62 0.61
C GLU A 359 -1.39 -22.70 0.05
N TYR A 360 -0.56 -22.34 -0.91
CA TYR A 360 0.29 -23.24 -1.67
C TYR A 360 1.11 -24.17 -0.76
N LEU A 361 0.95 -25.48 -0.93
CA LEU A 361 1.58 -26.56 -0.15
C LEU A 361 1.29 -26.53 1.36
N VAL A 362 0.27 -25.80 1.83
CA VAL A 362 0.01 -25.65 3.26
C VAL A 362 -1.38 -26.14 3.62
N TYR A 363 -2.44 -25.48 3.16
CA TYR A 363 -3.82 -25.83 3.53
C TYR A 363 -4.83 -25.43 2.45
N LEU A 364 -5.99 -26.03 2.52
CA LEU A 364 -7.24 -25.62 1.88
C LEU A 364 -8.26 -25.31 2.97
N ARG A 365 -8.88 -24.14 2.92
CA ARG A 365 -9.93 -23.76 3.85
C ARG A 365 -11.22 -23.40 3.12
N GLU A 366 -12.33 -23.92 3.64
CA GLU A 366 -13.69 -23.59 3.22
C GLU A 366 -14.44 -22.95 4.38
N ASP A 367 -14.99 -21.76 4.13
CA ASP A 367 -15.78 -21.01 5.10
C ASP A 367 -17.10 -20.53 4.50
N LEU A 368 -18.15 -20.58 5.30
CA LEU A 368 -19.42 -19.91 5.06
C LEU A 368 -19.77 -19.11 6.30
N GLY A 369 -20.07 -17.83 6.16
CA GLY A 369 -20.32 -17.01 7.33
C GLY A 369 -20.77 -15.60 7.05
N GLY A 370 -20.79 -14.81 8.11
CA GLY A 370 -21.09 -13.39 8.07
C GLY A 370 -20.12 -12.57 8.91
N SER A 371 -20.10 -11.27 8.65
CA SER A 371 -19.31 -10.32 9.43
C SER A 371 -20.03 -8.99 9.60
N VAL A 372 -19.74 -8.35 10.72
CA VAL A 372 -20.15 -6.97 11.03
C VAL A 372 -18.88 -6.16 11.19
N THR A 373 -18.75 -5.10 10.42
CA THR A 373 -17.57 -4.22 10.44
C THR A 373 -18.00 -2.80 10.73
N LEU A 374 -17.46 -2.23 11.80
CA LEU A 374 -17.55 -0.81 12.13
C LEU A 374 -16.22 -0.14 11.81
N VAL A 375 -16.25 0.89 10.97
CA VAL A 375 -15.09 1.73 10.68
C VAL A 375 -15.34 3.10 11.26
N ARG A 376 -14.41 3.59 12.07
CA ARG A 376 -14.40 4.96 12.59
C ARG A 376 -13.18 5.70 12.11
N GLU A 377 -13.39 6.83 11.47
CA GLU A 377 -12.31 7.72 11.12
C GLU A 377 -12.03 8.70 12.25
N THR A 378 -10.77 8.74 12.69
CA THR A 378 -10.32 9.68 13.72
C THR A 378 -10.12 11.09 13.14
N ALA A 379 -10.02 12.10 14.03
CA ALA A 379 -9.71 13.48 13.65
C ALA A 379 -8.36 13.59 12.91
N THR A 380 -7.43 12.68 13.12
CA THR A 380 -6.14 12.58 12.43
C THR A 380 -6.19 11.84 11.09
N ARG A 381 -7.41 11.49 10.63
CA ARG A 381 -7.67 10.73 9.39
C ARG A 381 -7.05 9.34 9.37
N ILE A 382 -7.04 8.68 10.53
CA ILE A 382 -6.64 7.29 10.67
C ILE A 382 -7.91 6.47 10.85
N PRO A 383 -8.30 5.58 9.92
CA PRO A 383 -9.40 4.68 10.12
C PRO A 383 -9.05 3.62 11.17
N ILE A 384 -9.96 3.45 12.14
CA ILE A 384 -9.96 2.34 13.10
C ILE A 384 -11.11 1.42 12.70
N THR A 385 -10.81 0.16 12.55
CA THR A 385 -11.77 -0.86 12.09
C THR A 385 -11.98 -1.88 13.19
N LEU A 386 -13.23 -2.13 13.54
CA LEU A 386 -13.62 -3.22 14.43
C LEU A 386 -14.49 -4.20 13.64
N THR A 387 -14.03 -5.43 13.49
CA THR A 387 -14.74 -6.48 12.74
C THR A 387 -15.03 -7.68 13.62
N TYR A 388 -16.29 -8.03 13.75
CA TYR A 388 -16.71 -9.33 14.24
C TYR A 388 -17.08 -10.22 13.06
N ARG A 389 -16.48 -11.40 12.97
CA ARG A 389 -16.72 -12.40 11.91
C ARG A 389 -17.11 -13.71 12.57
N LEU A 390 -18.21 -14.30 12.13
CA LEU A 390 -18.64 -15.63 12.51
C LEU A 390 -18.78 -16.48 11.26
N SER A 391 -18.14 -17.63 11.24
CA SER A 391 -18.19 -18.57 10.12
C SER A 391 -18.30 -20.00 10.62
N SER A 392 -18.78 -20.87 9.75
CA SER A 392 -18.68 -22.32 9.89
C SER A 392 -17.76 -22.81 8.78
N GLY A 393 -16.62 -23.36 9.17
CA GLY A 393 -15.57 -23.71 8.22
C GLY A 393 -14.84 -24.99 8.56
N ARG A 394 -14.11 -25.49 7.57
CA ARG A 394 -13.19 -26.61 7.71
C ARG A 394 -11.85 -26.29 7.07
N THR A 395 -10.79 -26.76 7.67
CA THR A 395 -9.44 -26.67 7.13
C THR A 395 -8.94 -28.06 6.78
N GLU A 396 -8.60 -28.24 5.51
CA GLU A 396 -7.90 -29.43 5.04
C GLU A 396 -6.41 -29.09 4.91
N ALA A 397 -5.56 -29.81 5.62
CA ALA A 397 -4.12 -29.76 5.48
C ALA A 397 -3.62 -31.20 5.31
N THR A 398 -2.36 -31.38 4.92
CA THR A 398 -1.78 -32.73 4.85
C THR A 398 -1.77 -33.36 6.24
N ALA A 399 -1.91 -34.68 6.35
CA ALA A 399 -1.73 -35.40 7.61
C ALA A 399 -0.37 -35.09 8.24
N VAL A 400 0.65 -34.91 7.40
CA VAL A 400 2.00 -34.46 7.79
C VAL A 400 1.98 -33.17 8.59
N SER A 401 1.18 -32.20 8.15
CA SER A 401 1.09 -30.90 8.83
C SER A 401 0.52 -31.06 10.24
N PHE A 402 -0.51 -31.88 10.42
CA PHE A 402 -1.08 -32.14 11.75
C PHE A 402 -0.14 -32.95 12.64
N CYS A 403 0.49 -33.99 12.11
CA CYS A 403 1.42 -34.82 12.86
C CYS A 403 2.68 -34.01 13.28
N ALA A 404 3.29 -33.34 12.34
CA ALA A 404 4.53 -32.62 12.59
C ALA A 404 4.39 -31.40 13.49
N PHE A 405 3.21 -30.75 13.49
CA PHE A 405 3.00 -29.51 14.28
C PHE A 405 2.40 -29.74 15.63
N PHE A 406 1.48 -30.67 15.69
CA PHE A 406 0.64 -30.82 16.87
C PHE A 406 0.86 -32.16 17.56
N ASN A 407 1.79 -32.95 17.01
CA ASN A 407 2.01 -34.35 17.46
C ASN A 407 0.73 -35.18 17.39
N VAL A 408 -0.20 -34.81 16.49
CA VAL A 408 -1.46 -35.52 16.24
C VAL A 408 -1.28 -36.37 14.99
N CYS A 409 -0.74 -37.56 15.18
CA CYS A 409 -0.41 -38.49 14.10
C CYS A 409 -1.46 -39.55 13.87
N VAL A 410 -2.40 -39.72 14.82
CA VAL A 410 -3.47 -40.68 14.74
C VAL A 410 -4.59 -40.19 13.83
N GLU A 411 -5.03 -41.00 12.86
CA GLU A 411 -6.00 -40.60 11.83
C GLU A 411 -7.35 -40.16 12.42
N SER A 412 -7.80 -40.77 13.53
CA SER A 412 -9.03 -40.35 14.23
C SER A 412 -8.97 -38.91 14.71
N ASP A 413 -7.83 -38.48 15.25
CA ASP A 413 -7.64 -37.13 15.79
C ASP A 413 -7.46 -36.11 14.65
N VAL A 414 -6.75 -36.50 13.57
CA VAL A 414 -6.66 -35.72 12.34
C VAL A 414 -8.03 -35.53 11.71
N ALA A 415 -8.84 -36.58 11.64
CA ALA A 415 -10.21 -36.54 11.13
C ALA A 415 -11.08 -35.58 11.98
N GLN A 416 -10.91 -35.59 13.30
CA GLN A 416 -11.58 -34.66 14.18
C GLN A 416 -11.18 -33.24 13.88
N LEU A 417 -9.89 -32.91 13.65
CA LEU A 417 -9.41 -31.55 13.33
C LEU A 417 -9.90 -31.05 11.97
N ARG A 418 -10.20 -31.94 11.03
CA ARG A 418 -10.75 -31.61 9.70
C ARG A 418 -12.25 -31.35 9.69
N GLN A 419 -12.97 -31.62 10.77
CA GLN A 419 -14.41 -31.37 10.81
C GLN A 419 -14.75 -29.89 10.69
N ARG A 420 -15.93 -29.62 10.13
CA ARG A 420 -16.49 -28.27 10.06
C ARG A 420 -16.85 -27.77 11.46
N ARG A 421 -16.42 -26.55 11.79
CA ARG A 421 -16.59 -25.98 13.12
C ARG A 421 -16.98 -24.51 13.07
N PRO A 422 -17.67 -24.01 14.12
CA PRO A 422 -17.85 -22.58 14.29
C PRO A 422 -16.50 -21.90 14.58
N PHE A 423 -16.28 -20.79 13.92
CA PHE A 423 -15.08 -19.98 14.04
C PHE A 423 -15.48 -18.52 14.10
N ALA A 424 -15.30 -17.93 15.25
CA ALA A 424 -15.57 -16.51 15.49
C ALA A 424 -14.28 -15.75 15.76
N THR A 425 -14.17 -14.56 15.19
CA THR A 425 -13.04 -13.65 15.42
C THR A 425 -13.51 -12.25 15.67
N LEU A 426 -12.84 -11.56 16.59
CA LEU A 426 -12.95 -10.13 16.80
C LEU A 426 -11.61 -9.50 16.40
N THR A 427 -11.62 -8.62 15.40
CA THR A 427 -10.44 -7.97 14.88
C THR A 427 -10.54 -6.47 15.08
N LEU A 428 -9.53 -5.89 15.74
CA LEU A 428 -9.31 -4.45 15.83
C LEU A 428 -8.11 -4.11 14.96
N GLY A 429 -8.32 -3.25 13.97
CA GLY A 429 -7.27 -2.84 13.04
C GLY A 429 -7.18 -1.32 12.92
N MET A 430 -5.99 -0.85 12.60
CA MET A 430 -5.75 0.52 12.16
C MET A 430 -4.80 0.55 10.98
N GLN A 431 -5.00 1.51 10.07
CA GLN A 431 -4.10 1.71 8.94
C GLN A 431 -3.95 3.21 8.65
N ARG A 432 -2.72 3.65 8.51
CA ARG A 432 -2.38 5.02 8.09
C ARG A 432 -1.56 4.97 6.84
N VAL A 433 -2.06 5.57 5.77
CA VAL A 433 -1.35 5.69 4.50
C VAL A 433 -1.09 7.17 4.23
N ARG A 434 0.17 7.55 4.16
CA ARG A 434 0.63 8.92 3.85
C ARG A 434 1.73 8.85 2.81
N THR A 435 1.40 8.28 1.65
CA THR A 435 2.30 8.20 0.50
C THR A 435 1.83 9.11 -0.61
N ASN A 436 2.76 9.59 -1.43
CA ASN A 436 2.44 10.44 -2.57
C ASN A 436 1.70 9.68 -3.70
N TYR A 437 2.08 8.43 -3.96
CA TYR A 437 1.45 7.57 -4.97
C TYR A 437 1.15 6.19 -4.37
N PRO A 438 -0.09 5.69 -4.51
CA PRO A 438 -0.46 4.40 -3.93
C PRO A 438 0.23 3.20 -4.60
N LEU A 439 0.45 3.25 -5.92
CA LEU A 439 0.99 2.12 -6.70
C LEU A 439 2.53 2.12 -6.78
N ASP A 440 3.16 3.29 -6.69
CA ASP A 440 4.62 3.43 -6.74
C ASP A 440 5.07 4.57 -5.82
N PRO A 441 5.01 4.35 -4.50
CA PRO A 441 5.36 5.38 -3.53
C PRO A 441 6.85 5.72 -3.60
N THR A 442 7.14 7.02 -3.70
CA THR A 442 8.49 7.56 -3.64
C THR A 442 8.73 8.38 -2.39
N ARG A 443 7.67 8.80 -1.69
CA ARG A 443 7.73 9.61 -0.46
C ARG A 443 6.59 9.29 0.48
N GLY A 444 6.89 9.26 1.78
CA GLY A 444 5.89 9.09 2.81
C GLY A 444 5.99 7.77 3.55
N SER A 445 4.93 7.36 4.21
CA SER A 445 4.91 6.14 5.02
C SER A 445 3.55 5.47 5.06
N THR A 446 3.56 4.17 5.30
CA THR A 446 2.39 3.36 5.67
C THR A 446 2.63 2.73 7.02
N VAL A 447 1.61 2.70 7.86
CA VAL A 447 1.64 2.03 9.17
C VAL A 447 0.34 1.28 9.32
N SER A 448 0.41 -0.01 9.63
CA SER A 448 -0.76 -0.81 9.98
C SER A 448 -0.49 -1.64 11.23
N ALA A 449 -1.53 -1.83 12.03
CA ALA A 449 -1.52 -2.71 13.18
C ALA A 449 -2.88 -3.41 13.28
N GLU A 450 -2.85 -4.67 13.65
CA GLU A 450 -4.04 -5.51 13.77
C GLU A 450 -3.91 -6.44 14.98
N ILE A 451 -4.98 -6.53 15.75
CA ILE A 451 -5.17 -7.50 16.82
C ILE A 451 -6.41 -8.31 16.48
N THR A 452 -6.25 -9.62 16.37
CA THR A 452 -7.36 -10.57 16.13
C THR A 452 -7.42 -11.56 17.26
N THR A 453 -8.56 -11.67 17.91
CA THR A 453 -8.81 -12.67 18.95
C THR A 453 -9.94 -13.62 18.55
N SER A 454 -9.82 -14.86 18.92
CA SER A 454 -10.82 -15.92 18.78
C SER A 454 -10.97 -16.62 20.12
N SER A 455 -12.20 -16.78 20.58
CA SER A 455 -12.50 -17.40 21.89
C SER A 455 -13.88 -18.05 21.87
N THR A 456 -14.07 -19.04 22.72
CA THR A 456 -15.39 -19.65 22.97
C THR A 456 -16.43 -18.61 23.44
N ALA A 457 -16.00 -17.58 24.17
CA ALA A 457 -16.87 -16.50 24.64
C ALA A 457 -17.54 -15.70 23.52
N ILE A 458 -16.94 -15.67 22.31
CA ILE A 458 -17.48 -14.98 21.14
C ILE A 458 -18.05 -15.92 20.09
N GLY A 459 -18.19 -17.23 20.40
CA GLY A 459 -18.83 -18.24 19.53
C GLY A 459 -17.86 -19.10 18.73
N SER A 460 -16.59 -19.14 19.08
CA SER A 460 -15.60 -20.01 18.44
C SER A 460 -15.56 -21.41 19.10
N SER A 461 -15.03 -22.39 18.39
CA SER A 461 -14.69 -23.70 18.97
C SER A 461 -13.49 -23.55 19.91
N SER A 462 -13.46 -24.33 21.00
CA SER A 462 -12.32 -24.37 21.96
C SER A 462 -10.99 -24.74 21.29
N LEU A 463 -11.03 -25.46 20.16
CA LEU A 463 -9.84 -25.80 19.38
C LEU A 463 -9.31 -24.64 18.51
N THR A 464 -9.98 -23.52 18.46
CA THR A 464 -9.62 -22.38 17.63
C THR A 464 -9.42 -21.09 18.41
N GLU A 465 -9.10 -21.21 19.71
CA GLU A 465 -8.81 -20.05 20.56
C GLU A 465 -7.39 -19.53 20.33
N PHE A 466 -7.26 -18.23 20.04
CA PHE A 466 -5.97 -17.56 19.89
C PHE A 466 -6.12 -16.06 19.99
N THR A 467 -4.98 -15.38 20.19
CA THR A 467 -4.82 -13.94 19.96
C THR A 467 -3.63 -13.71 19.07
N ARG A 468 -3.86 -13.07 17.91
CA ARG A 468 -2.87 -12.75 16.90
C ARG A 468 -2.62 -11.25 16.84
N LEU A 469 -1.36 -10.86 16.88
CA LEU A 469 -0.89 -9.49 16.75
C LEU A 469 -0.04 -9.39 15.49
N ILE A 470 -0.24 -8.37 14.69
CA ILE A 470 0.60 -8.07 13.54
C ILE A 470 0.76 -6.56 13.38
N GLY A 471 1.99 -6.13 13.11
CA GLY A 471 2.33 -4.76 12.78
C GLY A 471 3.17 -4.71 11.51
N ASP A 472 2.93 -3.70 10.68
CA ASP A 472 3.64 -3.49 9.42
C ASP A 472 3.89 -1.98 9.24
N VAL A 473 5.15 -1.61 9.05
CA VAL A 473 5.56 -0.21 8.84
C VAL A 473 6.44 -0.16 7.60
N ALA A 474 6.08 0.68 6.65
CA ALA A 474 6.92 0.97 5.49
C ALA A 474 7.13 2.48 5.34
N GLY A 475 8.34 2.86 4.93
CA GLY A 475 8.74 4.24 4.70
C GLY A 475 9.44 4.41 3.36
N TYR A 476 9.26 5.57 2.75
CA TYR A 476 9.81 5.93 1.45
C TYR A 476 10.42 7.33 1.53
N GLN A 477 11.68 7.45 1.22
CA GLN A 477 12.42 8.71 1.29
C GLN A 477 13.18 8.94 -0.02
N PRO A 478 12.90 10.01 -0.77
CA PRO A 478 13.72 10.39 -1.91
C PRO A 478 15.06 10.97 -1.41
N VAL A 479 16.15 10.51 -1.99
CA VAL A 479 17.53 10.97 -1.76
C VAL A 479 18.12 11.28 -3.14
N GLY A 480 18.01 12.53 -3.57
CA GLY A 480 18.28 12.90 -4.96
C GLY A 480 17.34 12.19 -5.93
N GLU A 481 17.89 11.56 -6.95
CA GLU A 481 17.14 10.76 -7.94
C GLU A 481 16.80 9.34 -7.44
N VAL A 482 17.35 8.91 -6.31
CA VAL A 482 17.17 7.57 -5.73
C VAL A 482 16.06 7.58 -4.70
N VAL A 483 15.26 6.53 -4.63
CA VAL A 483 14.29 6.34 -3.55
C VAL A 483 14.79 5.24 -2.62
N LEU A 484 14.98 5.59 -1.36
CA LEU A 484 15.20 4.65 -0.28
C LEU A 484 13.83 4.20 0.25
N ALA A 485 13.56 2.90 0.18
CA ALA A 485 12.34 2.27 0.70
C ALA A 485 12.71 1.23 1.76
N GLY A 486 12.02 1.26 2.88
CA GLY A 486 12.23 0.32 3.97
C GLY A 486 10.91 -0.18 4.53
N ARG A 487 10.87 -1.44 4.96
CA ARG A 487 9.71 -2.05 5.62
C ARG A 487 10.16 -2.94 6.77
N VAL A 488 9.38 -2.92 7.84
CA VAL A 488 9.48 -3.88 8.94
C VAL A 488 8.09 -4.43 9.24
N ARG A 489 7.98 -5.75 9.28
CA ARG A 489 6.77 -6.48 9.62
C ARG A 489 7.06 -7.42 10.77
N VAL A 490 6.24 -7.35 11.82
CA VAL A 490 6.35 -8.20 13.00
C VAL A 490 5.00 -8.83 13.31
N GLY A 491 5.02 -10.04 13.81
CA GLY A 491 3.79 -10.73 14.17
C GLY A 491 4.00 -11.80 15.23
N THR A 492 2.99 -12.02 16.05
CA THR A 492 2.98 -13.11 17.02
C THR A 492 1.56 -13.63 17.25
N VAL A 493 1.43 -14.93 17.52
CA VAL A 493 0.19 -15.60 17.90
C VAL A 493 0.38 -16.24 19.26
N PHE A 494 -0.60 -16.05 20.13
CA PHE A 494 -0.75 -16.72 21.41
C PHE A 494 -1.94 -17.66 21.33
N ALA A 495 -1.80 -18.88 21.75
CA ALA A 495 -2.88 -19.86 21.84
C ALA A 495 -2.77 -20.62 23.17
N PRO A 496 -3.89 -21.04 23.75
CA PRO A 496 -3.88 -21.88 24.94
C PRO A 496 -3.32 -23.28 24.61
N THR A 497 -2.87 -23.96 25.62
CA THR A 497 -2.49 -25.36 25.52
C THR A 497 -3.77 -26.22 25.56
N ILE A 498 -3.95 -27.08 24.59
CA ILE A 498 -5.08 -28.02 24.53
C ILE A 498 -4.57 -29.46 24.53
N ALA A 499 -5.35 -30.36 25.11
CA ALA A 499 -5.06 -31.78 25.08
C ALA A 499 -5.62 -32.40 23.79
N LEU A 500 -4.75 -33.05 23.02
CA LEU A 500 -5.09 -33.76 21.78
C LEU A 500 -4.35 -35.09 21.75
N GLY A 501 -5.07 -36.19 21.52
CA GLY A 501 -4.48 -37.52 21.22
C GLY A 501 -3.45 -38.04 22.21
N GLY A 502 -3.61 -37.75 23.52
CA GLY A 502 -2.67 -38.21 24.56
C GLY A 502 -1.48 -37.27 24.82
N GLY A 503 -1.44 -36.10 24.18
CA GLY A 503 -0.45 -35.04 24.41
C GLY A 503 -1.10 -33.69 24.61
N SER A 504 -0.35 -32.74 25.17
CA SER A 504 -0.76 -31.31 25.24
C SER A 504 0.05 -30.50 24.28
N SER A 505 -0.62 -29.66 23.46
CA SER A 505 0.06 -28.75 22.54
C SER A 505 -0.68 -27.43 22.39
N ASN A 506 0.06 -26.39 22.00
CA ASN A 506 -0.53 -25.11 21.62
C ASN A 506 -1.02 -25.22 20.17
N PHE A 507 -2.30 -25.53 20.02
CA PHE A 507 -2.88 -25.64 18.68
C PHE A 507 -3.19 -24.27 18.11
N ILE A 508 -2.52 -23.92 17.02
CA ILE A 508 -2.81 -22.73 16.22
C ILE A 508 -3.24 -23.22 14.84
N PRO A 509 -4.48 -22.94 14.41
CA PRO A 509 -4.94 -23.35 13.08
C PRO A 509 -3.94 -22.95 11.98
N PRO A 510 -3.66 -23.78 10.98
CA PRO A 510 -2.68 -23.51 9.93
C PRO A 510 -2.85 -22.13 9.27
N GLU A 511 -4.09 -21.71 9.08
CA GLU A 511 -4.44 -20.41 8.49
C GLU A 511 -4.16 -19.18 9.38
N GLN A 512 -3.89 -19.41 10.66
CA GLN A 512 -3.55 -18.34 11.61
C GLN A 512 -2.04 -18.25 11.91
N ARG A 513 -1.27 -19.21 11.43
CA ARG A 513 0.18 -19.22 11.57
C ARG A 513 0.83 -18.21 10.63
N PHE A 514 2.06 -17.85 10.91
CA PHE A 514 2.86 -17.01 10.03
C PHE A 514 3.68 -17.84 9.07
N TYR A 515 3.71 -17.39 7.83
CA TYR A 515 4.54 -17.91 6.74
C TYR A 515 5.26 -16.74 6.11
N ALA A 516 6.48 -16.96 5.61
CA ALA A 516 7.21 -15.94 4.88
C ALA A 516 8.07 -16.56 3.76
N GLY A 517 8.55 -15.70 2.88
CA GLY A 517 9.22 -16.04 1.63
C GLY A 517 8.33 -15.72 0.42
N GLY A 518 8.96 -15.52 -0.73
CA GLY A 518 8.27 -15.11 -1.95
C GLY A 518 8.46 -13.62 -2.28
N PRO A 519 7.82 -13.15 -3.36
CA PRO A 519 8.10 -11.85 -3.96
C PRO A 519 7.76 -10.62 -3.10
N ASN A 520 6.94 -10.80 -2.06
CA ASN A 520 6.45 -9.70 -1.23
C ASN A 520 6.98 -9.73 0.21
N ASP A 521 7.84 -10.70 0.54
CA ASP A 521 8.43 -10.84 1.87
C ASP A 521 9.97 -10.91 1.75
N VAL A 522 10.55 -12.11 1.77
CA VAL A 522 12.00 -12.34 1.64
C VAL A 522 12.26 -13.03 0.30
N ARG A 523 12.69 -12.26 -0.68
CA ARG A 523 12.73 -12.65 -2.11
C ARG A 523 13.71 -13.77 -2.47
N GLY A 524 14.67 -14.07 -1.62
CA GLY A 524 15.59 -15.18 -1.83
C GLY A 524 15.03 -16.55 -1.46
N PHE A 525 13.84 -16.61 -0.89
CA PHE A 525 13.16 -17.86 -0.54
C PHE A 525 11.93 -18.07 -1.41
N SER A 526 11.66 -19.31 -1.76
CA SER A 526 10.36 -19.67 -2.35
C SER A 526 9.23 -19.38 -1.35
N ARG A 527 8.00 -19.23 -1.86
CA ARG A 527 6.84 -18.89 -1.04
C ARG A 527 6.70 -19.87 0.14
N ASN A 528 6.52 -19.33 1.34
CA ASN A 528 6.32 -20.03 2.61
C ASN A 528 7.55 -20.78 3.15
N LEU A 529 8.69 -20.81 2.46
CA LEU A 529 9.84 -21.63 2.86
C LEU A 529 10.87 -20.90 3.74
N LEU A 530 10.62 -19.68 4.16
CA LEU A 530 11.40 -19.00 5.19
C LEU A 530 10.87 -19.36 6.58
N GLY A 531 11.24 -20.44 7.13
CA GLY A 531 10.78 -20.82 8.47
C GLY A 531 10.84 -22.33 8.69
N PRO A 532 10.19 -22.82 9.73
CA PRO A 532 10.12 -24.25 10.02
C PRO A 532 9.51 -25.04 8.86
N VAL A 533 10.13 -26.16 8.51
CA VAL A 533 9.70 -27.08 7.46
C VAL A 533 9.73 -28.50 7.97
N VAL A 534 9.00 -29.36 7.31
CA VAL A 534 9.08 -30.81 7.42
C VAL A 534 9.40 -31.43 6.08
N TYR A 535 10.03 -32.56 6.12
CA TYR A 535 10.42 -33.34 4.96
C TYR A 535 9.59 -34.60 4.88
N VAL A 536 9.17 -34.97 3.69
CA VAL A 536 8.27 -36.11 3.46
C VAL A 536 8.80 -36.92 2.30
N VAL A 537 8.86 -38.23 2.49
CA VAL A 537 9.22 -39.19 1.46
C VAL A 537 8.17 -40.31 1.38
N ARG A 538 7.86 -40.76 0.19
CA ARG A 538 6.98 -41.91 -0.02
C ARG A 538 7.75 -43.19 0.25
N GLU A 539 7.07 -44.22 0.82
CA GLU A 539 7.66 -45.52 1.11
C GLU A 539 8.27 -46.16 -0.14
N SER A 540 7.58 -46.10 -1.28
CA SER A 540 8.07 -46.58 -2.57
C SER A 540 9.39 -45.96 -3.04
N ALA A 541 9.73 -44.77 -2.56
CA ALA A 541 10.99 -44.12 -2.90
C ALA A 541 12.16 -44.57 -1.98
N ILE A 542 11.89 -45.16 -0.84
CA ILE A 542 12.87 -45.69 0.10
C ILE A 542 13.28 -47.09 -0.29
N ASP A 543 12.31 -47.92 -0.76
CA ASP A 543 12.53 -49.33 -1.09
C ASP A 543 13.41 -49.53 -2.36
N THR A 544 13.44 -48.53 -3.25
CA THR A 544 14.36 -48.56 -4.42
C THR A 544 15.81 -48.30 -4.06
N ALA A 545 16.14 -47.87 -2.84
CA ALA A 545 17.50 -47.56 -2.41
C ALA A 545 18.18 -48.67 -1.59
N GLY A 546 17.51 -49.80 -1.27
CA GLY A 546 18.11 -51.08 -0.88
C GLY A 546 18.95 -51.18 0.38
N THR A 547 19.10 -50.13 1.21
CA THR A 547 19.86 -50.16 2.49
C THR A 547 19.37 -49.10 3.45
N ALA A 548 19.02 -49.50 4.65
CA ALA A 548 18.71 -48.60 5.75
C ALA A 548 19.88 -47.67 6.04
N GLY A 549 19.75 -46.40 5.65
CA GLY A 549 20.66 -45.32 6.08
C GLY A 549 21.52 -44.66 5.02
N GLN A 550 21.60 -45.14 3.78
CA GLN A 550 22.37 -44.49 2.71
C GLN A 550 21.49 -44.24 1.49
N GLY A 551 21.17 -42.95 1.24
CA GLY A 551 20.74 -42.54 -0.09
C GLY A 551 19.26 -42.43 -0.37
N ILE A 552 18.47 -41.76 0.48
CA ILE A 552 17.17 -41.23 0.02
C ILE A 552 17.47 -40.17 -1.05
N PRO A 553 17.05 -40.37 -2.32
CA PRO A 553 17.28 -39.38 -3.35
C PRO A 553 16.65 -38.04 -2.94
N GLU A 554 17.42 -36.98 -2.90
CA GLU A 554 16.91 -35.64 -2.49
C GLU A 554 15.71 -35.17 -3.33
N ASP A 555 15.64 -35.61 -4.57
CA ASP A 555 14.54 -35.29 -5.49
C ASP A 555 13.23 -35.99 -5.12
N SER A 556 13.29 -37.08 -4.37
CA SER A 556 12.10 -37.79 -3.86
C SER A 556 11.55 -37.18 -2.56
N VAL A 557 12.34 -36.35 -1.89
CA VAL A 557 11.94 -35.70 -0.63
C VAL A 557 11.17 -34.41 -0.91
N GLN A 558 9.91 -34.40 -0.54
CA GLN A 558 9.06 -33.22 -0.58
C GLN A 558 9.25 -32.35 0.67
N VAL A 559 9.15 -31.03 0.50
CA VAL A 559 9.24 -30.06 1.61
C VAL A 559 7.87 -29.45 1.84
N ALA A 560 7.41 -29.48 3.07
CA ALA A 560 6.18 -28.80 3.48
C ALA A 560 6.48 -27.73 4.52
N ALA A 561 6.00 -26.51 4.25
CA ALA A 561 6.12 -25.40 5.18
C ALA A 561 5.17 -25.57 6.35
N THR A 562 5.67 -25.35 7.55
CA THR A 562 4.91 -25.52 8.77
C THR A 562 4.48 -24.19 9.35
N GLY A 563 5.12 -23.12 8.94
CA GLY A 563 4.92 -21.80 9.54
C GLY A 563 5.34 -21.75 11.00
N GLY A 564 5.11 -20.61 11.62
CA GLY A 564 5.42 -20.37 13.02
C GLY A 564 4.36 -19.52 13.72
N ASN A 565 4.50 -19.37 15.03
CA ASN A 565 3.67 -18.46 15.81
C ASN A 565 4.28 -17.07 15.96
N SER A 566 5.47 -16.87 15.43
CA SER A 566 6.18 -15.59 15.48
C SER A 566 6.88 -15.30 14.16
N LEU A 567 6.91 -14.02 13.78
CA LEU A 567 7.42 -13.53 12.51
C LEU A 567 8.18 -12.22 12.70
N VAL A 568 9.30 -12.08 12.02
CA VAL A 568 9.93 -10.80 11.74
C VAL A 568 10.43 -10.78 10.29
N VAL A 569 10.08 -9.74 9.54
CA VAL A 569 10.58 -9.48 8.18
C VAL A 569 11.04 -8.03 8.11
N ALA A 570 12.18 -7.80 7.52
CA ALA A 570 12.73 -6.48 7.24
C ALA A 570 13.18 -6.43 5.78
N ASN A 571 12.80 -5.38 5.08
CA ASN A 571 13.18 -5.14 3.68
C ASN A 571 13.81 -3.76 3.57
N LEU A 572 14.90 -3.66 2.83
CA LEU A 572 15.53 -2.41 2.46
C LEU A 572 15.77 -2.42 0.96
N GLU A 573 15.31 -1.39 0.27
CA GLU A 573 15.39 -1.30 -1.19
C GLU A 573 15.79 0.11 -1.63
N LEU A 574 16.79 0.20 -2.50
CA LEU A 574 17.20 1.40 -3.20
C LEU A 574 16.67 1.30 -4.63
N ARG A 575 15.86 2.28 -5.04
CA ARG A 575 15.27 2.36 -6.38
C ARG A 575 15.95 3.46 -7.16
N PHE A 576 16.58 3.10 -8.27
CA PHE A 576 17.32 4.01 -9.13
C PHE A 576 16.56 4.26 -10.44
N PRO A 577 16.59 5.47 -10.99
CA PRO A 577 16.14 5.67 -12.36
C PRO A 577 17.03 4.87 -13.31
N SER A 578 16.42 4.16 -14.25
CA SER A 578 17.19 3.44 -15.25
C SER A 578 17.94 4.42 -16.16
N PRO A 579 19.23 4.16 -16.47
CA PRO A 579 19.94 4.98 -17.44
C PRO A 579 19.35 4.84 -18.86
N PHE A 580 18.53 3.81 -19.10
CA PHE A 580 18.04 3.46 -20.43
C PHE A 580 16.59 3.95 -20.70
N PHE A 581 15.66 3.79 -19.74
CA PHE A 581 14.23 4.18 -19.87
C PHE A 581 13.81 4.88 -18.58
N ARG A 582 14.22 6.12 -18.39
CA ARG A 582 14.04 6.84 -17.11
C ARG A 582 12.59 6.85 -16.61
N ASP A 583 11.64 6.99 -17.54
CA ASP A 583 10.22 7.16 -17.20
C ASP A 583 9.46 5.83 -17.04
N ARG A 584 10.01 4.73 -17.57
CA ARG A 584 9.32 3.43 -17.60
C ARG A 584 10.03 2.30 -16.87
N LEU A 585 11.35 2.41 -16.69
CA LEU A 585 12.16 1.38 -16.05
C LEU A 585 12.92 1.96 -14.87
N ARG A 586 12.80 1.32 -13.73
CA ARG A 586 13.62 1.57 -12.55
C ARG A 586 14.43 0.33 -12.22
N LEU A 587 15.65 0.52 -11.81
CA LEU A 587 16.49 -0.51 -11.24
C LEU A 587 16.28 -0.52 -9.72
N ALA A 588 16.40 -1.66 -9.10
CA ALA A 588 16.37 -1.79 -7.65
C ALA A 588 17.53 -2.65 -7.17
N ALA A 589 18.17 -2.23 -6.09
CA ALA A 589 19.05 -3.06 -5.29
C ALA A 589 18.40 -3.23 -3.91
N PHE A 590 18.38 -4.43 -3.39
CA PHE A 590 17.69 -4.69 -2.15
C PHE A 590 18.41 -5.71 -1.26
N VAL A 591 18.10 -5.64 0.02
CA VAL A 591 18.42 -6.65 1.02
C VAL A 591 17.16 -6.95 1.79
N ASP A 592 16.69 -8.18 1.70
CA ASP A 592 15.56 -8.68 2.48
C ASP A 592 16.09 -9.56 3.60
N GLY A 593 15.45 -9.51 4.75
CA GLY A 593 15.79 -10.36 5.87
C GLY A 593 14.55 -10.77 6.66
N GLY A 594 14.63 -11.92 7.31
CA GLY A 594 13.53 -12.36 8.15
C GLY A 594 13.74 -13.67 8.86
N SER A 595 12.82 -13.96 9.74
CA SER A 595 12.71 -15.22 10.46
C SER A 595 11.25 -15.53 10.78
N VAL A 596 10.87 -16.77 10.67
CA VAL A 596 9.63 -17.34 11.18
C VAL A 596 10.02 -18.46 12.12
N TRP A 597 9.44 -18.48 13.33
CA TRP A 597 9.79 -19.49 14.33
C TRP A 597 8.61 -19.86 15.22
N GLN A 598 8.72 -21.02 15.86
CA GLN A 598 7.75 -21.52 16.83
C GLN A 598 8.23 -21.22 18.25
N ARG A 599 7.77 -20.12 18.83
CA ARG A 599 8.09 -19.76 20.22
C ARG A 599 7.50 -20.82 21.18
N GLY A 600 8.31 -21.24 22.18
CA GLY A 600 7.91 -22.23 23.17
C GLY A 600 7.97 -23.69 22.67
N GLY A 601 8.43 -23.92 21.43
CA GLY A 601 8.69 -25.26 20.89
C GLY A 601 10.10 -25.77 21.24
N THR A 602 10.30 -27.05 21.02
CA THR A 602 11.61 -27.70 21.06
C THR A 602 12.08 -28.00 19.62
N GLY A 603 13.39 -28.00 19.36
CA GLY A 603 13.94 -28.33 18.06
C GLY A 603 14.34 -27.11 17.18
N PRO A 604 14.80 -27.37 15.96
CA PRO A 604 15.41 -26.33 15.08
C PRO A 604 14.45 -25.19 14.73
N GLY A 605 13.17 -25.47 14.61
CA GLY A 605 12.14 -24.48 14.28
C GLY A 605 11.78 -23.53 15.43
N SER A 606 12.26 -23.76 16.66
CA SER A 606 11.98 -22.90 17.82
C SER A 606 12.98 -21.73 17.96
N ARG A 607 14.11 -21.79 17.27
CA ARG A 607 15.15 -20.76 17.34
C ARG A 607 14.93 -19.66 16.30
N ILE A 608 15.24 -18.44 16.68
CA ILE A 608 15.24 -17.31 15.75
C ILE A 608 16.44 -17.49 14.81
N ALA A 609 16.16 -17.78 13.55
CA ALA A 609 17.17 -17.89 12.50
C ALA A 609 16.95 -16.76 11.49
N PHE A 610 17.46 -15.57 11.79
CA PHE A 610 17.34 -14.43 10.90
C PHE A 610 18.24 -14.61 9.67
N ARG A 611 17.64 -14.57 8.48
CA ARG A 611 18.31 -14.85 7.21
C ARG A 611 18.20 -13.65 6.29
N LEU A 612 19.31 -13.32 5.64
CA LEU A 612 19.45 -12.19 4.72
C LEU A 612 19.56 -12.68 3.28
N THR A 613 18.92 -11.98 2.36
CA THR A 613 18.98 -12.24 0.92
C THR A 613 19.13 -10.93 0.16
N PRO A 614 20.36 -10.60 -0.31
CA PRO A 614 20.56 -9.49 -1.22
C PRO A 614 20.05 -9.83 -2.63
N GLY A 615 19.73 -8.80 -3.39
CA GLY A 615 19.27 -8.99 -4.76
C GLY A 615 19.21 -7.71 -5.58
N LEU A 616 18.95 -7.92 -6.85
CA LEU A 616 18.73 -6.86 -7.84
C LEU A 616 17.37 -7.06 -8.48
N GLY A 617 16.75 -5.97 -8.88
CA GLY A 617 15.43 -6.01 -9.50
C GLY A 617 15.23 -4.97 -10.59
N LEU A 618 14.33 -5.33 -11.50
CA LEU A 618 13.82 -4.45 -12.54
C LEU A 618 12.37 -4.10 -12.23
N ARG A 619 12.00 -2.83 -12.39
CA ARG A 619 10.68 -2.28 -12.16
C ARG A 619 10.18 -1.62 -13.43
N PHE A 620 9.28 -2.26 -14.15
CA PHE A 620 8.69 -1.71 -15.36
C PHE A 620 7.36 -1.03 -15.00
N ILE A 621 7.31 0.29 -15.15
CA ILE A 621 6.14 1.11 -14.76
C ILE A 621 5.05 0.96 -15.81
N THR A 622 3.89 0.47 -15.41
CA THR A 622 2.69 0.34 -16.24
C THR A 622 1.50 1.07 -15.62
N PRO A 623 0.46 1.37 -16.39
CA PRO A 623 -0.78 1.96 -15.84
C PRO A 623 -1.45 1.12 -14.74
N LEU A 624 -1.17 -0.18 -14.70
CA LEU A 624 -1.71 -1.13 -13.71
C LEU A 624 -0.79 -1.27 -12.48
N GLY A 625 0.30 -0.51 -12.41
CA GLY A 625 1.34 -0.61 -11.41
C GLY A 625 2.65 -1.18 -11.97
N PRO A 626 3.74 -1.17 -11.21
CA PRO A 626 5.02 -1.69 -11.67
C PRO A 626 4.99 -3.21 -11.82
N VAL A 627 5.47 -3.68 -12.96
CA VAL A 627 5.82 -5.08 -13.19
C VAL A 627 7.25 -5.29 -12.70
N ARG A 628 7.48 -6.28 -11.85
CA ARG A 628 8.76 -6.54 -11.21
C ARG A 628 9.35 -7.87 -11.64
N VAL A 629 10.65 -7.86 -11.87
CA VAL A 629 11.49 -9.06 -11.97
C VAL A 629 12.62 -8.89 -10.99
N ASP A 630 12.66 -9.72 -9.96
CA ASP A 630 13.64 -9.69 -8.89
C ASP A 630 14.51 -10.95 -8.94
N ALA A 631 15.83 -10.78 -8.90
CA ALA A 631 16.81 -11.85 -8.72
C ALA A 631 17.46 -11.69 -7.35
N ALA A 632 17.22 -12.63 -6.46
CA ALA A 632 17.74 -12.62 -5.09
C ALA A 632 18.69 -13.80 -4.86
N TYR A 633 19.78 -13.56 -4.17
CA TYR A 633 20.73 -14.58 -3.82
C TYR A 633 20.50 -15.05 -2.38
N ASN A 634 20.30 -16.34 -2.20
CA ASN A 634 20.16 -17.00 -0.92
C ASN A 634 21.32 -17.96 -0.68
N TRP A 635 22.16 -17.66 0.30
CA TRP A 635 23.25 -18.56 0.73
C TRP A 635 22.85 -19.54 1.83
N SER A 636 21.63 -19.40 2.37
CA SER A 636 21.16 -20.22 3.49
C SER A 636 20.44 -21.46 2.98
N ALA A 637 20.73 -22.61 3.54
CA ALA A 637 19.92 -23.81 3.33
C ALA A 637 18.54 -23.66 4.00
N LEU A 638 17.56 -24.48 3.60
CA LEU A 638 16.32 -24.63 4.36
C LEU A 638 16.63 -25.06 5.80
N LEU A 639 15.72 -24.73 6.73
CA LEU A 639 15.88 -25.17 8.11
C LEU A 639 15.87 -26.71 8.18
N PRO A 640 16.68 -27.31 9.04
CA PRO A 640 16.55 -28.72 9.34
C PRO A 640 15.18 -28.96 9.97
N GLY A 641 14.62 -30.12 9.70
CA GLY A 641 13.30 -30.51 10.21
C GLY A 641 13.14 -32.03 10.23
N PRO A 642 12.09 -32.55 10.84
CA PRO A 642 11.83 -33.99 10.89
C PRO A 642 11.51 -34.55 9.50
N LEU A 643 11.96 -35.78 9.24
CA LEU A 643 11.67 -36.53 8.03
C LEU A 643 10.62 -37.59 8.35
N TYR A 644 9.53 -37.60 7.61
CA TYR A 644 8.45 -38.54 7.70
C TYR A 644 8.38 -39.41 6.45
N LYS A 645 8.08 -40.67 6.65
CA LYS A 645 7.72 -41.65 5.62
C LYS A 645 6.19 -41.76 5.54
N VAL A 646 5.65 -41.69 4.34
CA VAL A 646 4.25 -41.98 4.07
C VAL A 646 4.16 -43.41 3.63
N THR A 647 3.49 -44.25 4.42
CA THR A 647 3.23 -45.66 4.11
C THR A 647 2.21 -45.79 2.97
N GLU A 648 2.08 -46.97 2.37
CA GLU A 648 1.05 -47.25 1.36
C GLU A 648 -0.37 -47.02 1.89
N THR A 649 -0.58 -47.22 3.19
CA THR A 649 -1.84 -46.96 3.88
C THR A 649 -2.09 -45.48 4.17
N GLY A 650 -1.11 -44.61 3.84
CA GLY A 650 -1.18 -43.16 4.10
C GLY A 650 -0.79 -42.76 5.53
N GLU A 651 -0.33 -43.69 6.34
CA GLU A 651 0.15 -43.43 7.68
C GLU A 651 1.51 -42.76 7.67
N LEU A 652 1.76 -41.89 8.65
CA LEU A 652 2.98 -41.12 8.78
C LEU A 652 3.88 -41.66 9.89
N VAL A 653 5.04 -42.14 9.50
CA VAL A 653 6.07 -42.61 10.42
C VAL A 653 7.25 -41.69 10.37
N ARG A 654 7.64 -41.13 11.52
CA ARG A 654 8.85 -40.33 11.63
C ARG A 654 10.06 -41.23 11.60
N ILE A 655 10.92 -41.06 10.60
CA ILE A 655 12.16 -41.83 10.42
C ILE A 655 13.41 -41.12 10.86
N GLN A 656 13.40 -39.79 10.89
CA GLN A 656 14.55 -39.01 11.34
C GLN A 656 14.07 -37.70 12.04
N GLU A 657 14.70 -37.36 13.15
CA GLU A 657 14.33 -36.15 13.91
C GLU A 657 14.85 -34.86 13.27
N GLU A 658 16.03 -34.90 12.69
CA GLU A 658 16.68 -33.76 12.08
C GLU A 658 17.28 -34.15 10.71
N TYR A 659 16.49 -33.97 9.66
CA TYR A 659 16.94 -34.13 8.29
C TYR A 659 17.38 -32.77 7.75
N ARG A 660 18.49 -32.75 7.02
CA ARG A 660 19.02 -31.57 6.33
C ARG A 660 19.09 -31.89 4.85
N ARG A 661 18.37 -31.12 4.05
CA ARG A 661 18.55 -31.15 2.61
C ARG A 661 19.86 -30.43 2.27
N SER A 662 20.69 -31.05 1.43
CA SER A 662 21.88 -30.38 0.93
C SER A 662 21.50 -29.16 0.08
N ARG A 663 22.40 -28.21 -0.09
CA ARG A 663 22.15 -27.04 -0.92
C ARG A 663 21.73 -27.51 -2.31
N LEU A 664 20.59 -27.02 -2.82
CA LEU A 664 20.17 -27.18 -4.20
C LEU A 664 21.32 -26.77 -5.13
N ASN A 665 22.15 -27.72 -5.57
CA ASN A 665 23.12 -27.68 -6.68
C ASN A 665 23.65 -26.29 -7.05
N GLY A 666 24.24 -25.53 -6.15
CA GLY A 666 24.90 -24.25 -6.42
C GLY A 666 24.00 -23.10 -6.91
N LYS A 667 22.70 -23.29 -7.03
CA LYS A 667 21.75 -22.28 -7.50
C LYS A 667 21.14 -21.51 -6.34
N GLY A 668 21.95 -20.68 -5.66
CA GLY A 668 21.46 -19.75 -4.63
C GLY A 668 20.66 -18.56 -5.18
N VAL A 669 20.42 -18.47 -6.47
CA VAL A 669 19.66 -17.38 -7.11
C VAL A 669 18.22 -17.80 -7.34
N THR A 670 17.29 -17.00 -6.79
CA THR A 670 15.87 -17.14 -6.99
C THR A 670 15.38 -15.98 -7.85
N ILE A 671 14.77 -16.28 -8.99
CA ILE A 671 14.14 -15.27 -9.85
C ILE A 671 12.64 -15.28 -9.55
N GLN A 672 12.10 -14.09 -9.27
CA GLN A 672 10.70 -13.91 -8.95
C GLN A 672 10.08 -12.84 -9.84
N PHE A 673 8.86 -13.10 -10.28
CA PHE A 673 8.04 -12.19 -11.08
C PHE A 673 6.80 -11.78 -10.29
N SER A 674 6.46 -10.50 -10.32
CA SER A 674 5.24 -10.01 -9.69
C SER A 674 4.76 -8.68 -10.28
N VAL A 675 3.52 -8.32 -10.00
CA VAL A 675 2.91 -7.04 -10.36
C VAL A 675 2.58 -6.29 -9.07
N GLY A 676 2.91 -5.01 -9.01
CA GLY A 676 2.80 -4.17 -7.83
C GLY A 676 4.14 -4.00 -7.10
N GLN A 677 4.14 -3.25 -6.00
CA GLN A 677 5.34 -3.06 -5.17
C GLN A 677 5.62 -4.29 -4.29
N ALA A 678 6.85 -4.40 -3.78
CA ALA A 678 7.21 -5.47 -2.85
C ALA A 678 6.52 -5.29 -1.49
N PHE A 679 6.31 -4.03 -1.12
CA PHE A 679 5.68 -3.60 0.12
C PHE A 679 5.14 -2.16 -0.02
#